data_f103c1b10024e2165ca51d1962e95a54
#
_entry.id   f103c1b10024e2165ca51d1962e95a54
#
_cell.length_a   1.000
_cell.length_b   1.000
_cell.length_c   1.000
_cell.angle_alpha   90.00
_cell.angle_beta   90.00
_cell.angle_gamma   90.00
#
_symmetry.space_group_name_H-M   'P 1'
#
loop_
_entity.id
_entity.type
_entity.pdbx_description
1 polymer ?
#
loop_
_entity_poly.entity_id
_entity_poly.type
_entity_poly.pdbx_seq_one_letter_code
_entity_poly.pdbx_strand_id
1 'polypeptide(L)'
;MRTSEIRSRWLDYFAANEHEIRPSVSLVSPEPSILFTVAGMVPFIPYILGTEEAPWPRAASVQKCIRTNDIDNVGITTRHGTFFQMNGNFSFGDYFKEGAISYAWGLLTGSREEGGYGLDGDRLWMTIWEEDQVSLDYWTREIGVPAERIQLLPFKDISWSTGQPGPAGSCCEIHYDRGPAYGPDGGPAVDTQGDRFLEIWNLVFDEFLRGEGKGHDFELLGKLDQTAIDTGAGLERLAFIMQDKPNMYEIDEVFPVIKAAEELSGKAYGRGSAGPEAGEAYHDDVRMRVVADHVRSALMLICDGVRPGNDGRGYVLRRLIRRAVRSMRLLGVDEAAMPTLLTVSKDAMKASYPELETGWSTISEVAYGEEDAFRRTLAAGTTILDTAVASAKKEAGRSGRPLVSGKSAFELHDTYGFPIDLTLEMAAEQGVDVDESAFRSLMNEQKERARADARAKKTGHADIRVFRELEKEMGGGSTFLGYTESSADATVTGILVDGVPQSVVTAPAEVEVVLDRTPFYAEMGGQLADQGTIRLADGGTVEVDDVQAPVKGLHVHRGTLTEGTIAVGEKAFAQIDSARRLAIARAHTSTHMVHKALHEIVSDNATQAGSENSPSRMRFDFRHGSALASDQISGIEERVNNRLSEDLAVTDEIMDIDAARAAGAMALFGEKYGKQVRVVSIGGDWSKELCAGTHVPSTGHIGRIAVLGESSIGSGVRRIDALVGEGAYGYQAKEHALVSQLSTMVGGRPEDLPERVESLMTRLKDAEKRLAAAEQAALSARTAGIVSDAVRLGEVRLASADLGTVGSADAVRSLVLDTRSRLGDAEPAVVAIGAVVGSRPVVVVATNAGARDQGIRAGALVRTAAQVLGGGGGGKDDLAQGGGQNPQALDEALRAVAEQIQA
;
A
#
# COMPACT_ATOMS: atom_id res chain seq x y z
N MET A 1 -33.26 23.53 -2.42
CA MET A 1 -32.81 23.32 -1.01
C MET A 1 -31.38 22.82 -1.04
N ARG A 2 -30.48 23.36 -0.20
CA ARG A 2 -29.08 22.87 -0.14
C ARG A 2 -29.00 21.52 0.55
N THR A 3 -27.97 20.73 0.26
CA THR A 3 -27.75 19.40 0.86
C THR A 3 -27.64 19.50 2.40
N SER A 4 -26.92 20.50 2.91
CA SER A 4 -26.84 20.76 4.36
C SER A 4 -28.19 21.10 5.02
N GLU A 5 -29.06 21.77 4.29
CA GLU A 5 -30.42 22.08 4.77
C GLU A 5 -31.32 20.83 4.80
N ILE A 6 -31.21 19.96 3.79
CA ILE A 6 -31.94 18.68 3.75
C ILE A 6 -31.52 17.84 4.96
N ARG A 7 -30.21 17.77 5.25
CA ARG A 7 -29.62 17.10 6.41
C ARG A 7 -30.18 17.67 7.72
N SER A 8 -30.16 18.99 7.93
CA SER A 8 -30.65 19.60 9.16
C SER A 8 -32.13 19.33 9.36
N ARG A 9 -32.96 19.48 8.32
CA ARG A 9 -34.39 19.19 8.40
C ARG A 9 -34.71 17.76 8.79
N TRP A 10 -33.93 16.79 8.27
CA TRP A 10 -34.04 15.39 8.69
C TRP A 10 -33.84 15.24 10.19
N LEU A 11 -32.73 15.75 10.70
CA LEU A 11 -32.39 15.64 12.11
C LEU A 11 -33.40 16.39 13.01
N ASP A 12 -33.79 17.59 12.62
CA ASP A 12 -34.76 18.41 13.37
C ASP A 12 -36.16 17.76 13.41
N TYR A 13 -36.61 17.18 12.28
CA TYR A 13 -37.88 16.48 12.19
C TYR A 13 -37.95 15.28 13.12
N PHE A 14 -36.92 14.43 13.10
CA PHE A 14 -36.88 13.26 13.94
C PHE A 14 -36.60 13.61 15.41
N ALA A 15 -35.82 14.63 15.71
CA ALA A 15 -35.69 15.16 17.06
C ALA A 15 -37.03 15.64 17.63
N ALA A 16 -37.83 16.36 16.84
CA ALA A 16 -39.18 16.81 17.23
C ALA A 16 -40.16 15.63 17.43
N ASN A 17 -39.84 14.46 16.86
CA ASN A 17 -40.60 13.21 17.05
C ASN A 17 -39.93 12.24 18.04
N GLU A 18 -39.21 12.77 19.03
CA GLU A 18 -38.63 12.05 20.17
C GLU A 18 -37.55 10.99 19.80
N HIS A 19 -36.89 11.16 18.66
CA HIS A 19 -35.73 10.33 18.29
C HIS A 19 -34.43 10.92 18.86
N GLU A 20 -33.59 10.06 19.45
CA GLU A 20 -32.26 10.46 19.85
C GLU A 20 -31.38 10.69 18.62
N ILE A 21 -30.84 11.89 18.48
CA ILE A 21 -29.96 12.22 17.35
C ILE A 21 -28.57 11.67 17.61
N ARG A 22 -28.13 10.72 16.76
CA ARG A 22 -26.82 10.09 16.86
C ARG A 22 -25.84 10.66 15.87
N PRO A 23 -24.60 10.94 16.28
CA PRO A 23 -23.56 11.35 15.34
C PRO A 23 -23.22 10.22 14.38
N SER A 24 -22.75 10.60 13.18
CA SER A 24 -22.19 9.63 12.23
C SER A 24 -20.98 8.91 12.84
N VAL A 25 -20.95 7.59 12.74
CA VAL A 25 -19.75 6.82 13.10
C VAL A 25 -18.74 6.79 11.96
N SER A 26 -17.54 6.31 12.25
CA SER A 26 -16.47 6.16 11.24
C SER A 26 -16.89 5.28 10.07
N LEU A 27 -16.37 5.57 8.89
CA LEU A 27 -16.45 4.70 7.71
C LEU A 27 -15.73 3.36 7.91
N VAL A 28 -14.78 3.30 8.85
CA VAL A 28 -14.13 2.05 9.28
C VAL A 28 -15.09 1.32 10.21
N SER A 29 -15.75 0.28 9.66
CA SER A 29 -16.74 -0.48 10.44
C SER A 29 -16.11 -1.13 11.68
N PRO A 30 -16.77 -1.05 12.84
CA PRO A 30 -16.39 -1.81 14.03
C PRO A 30 -16.68 -3.31 13.85
N GLU A 31 -17.61 -3.67 12.97
CA GLU A 31 -17.95 -5.05 12.66
C GLU A 31 -16.85 -5.71 11.80
N PRO A 32 -16.17 -6.78 12.30
CA PRO A 32 -15.02 -7.37 11.61
C PRO A 32 -15.33 -7.99 10.24
N SER A 33 -16.59 -8.41 10.04
CA SER A 33 -17.05 -9.03 8.79
C SER A 33 -17.22 -8.03 7.64
N ILE A 34 -17.30 -6.72 7.95
CA ILE A 34 -17.59 -5.64 7.00
C ILE A 34 -16.39 -4.68 6.91
N LEU A 35 -15.88 -4.45 5.70
CA LEU A 35 -14.74 -3.55 5.49
C LEU A 35 -15.07 -2.10 5.85
N PHE A 36 -16.25 -1.63 5.46
CA PHE A 36 -16.71 -0.25 5.64
C PHE A 36 -18.12 -0.21 6.18
N THR A 37 -18.51 0.90 6.77
CA THR A 37 -19.89 1.20 7.11
C THR A 37 -20.68 1.41 5.82
N VAL A 38 -21.53 0.42 5.47
CA VAL A 38 -22.25 0.37 4.18
C VAL A 38 -23.68 0.89 4.25
N ALA A 39 -24.21 1.06 5.47
CA ALA A 39 -25.59 1.52 5.72
C ALA A 39 -25.69 2.19 7.08
N GLY A 40 -26.78 2.97 7.28
CA GLY A 40 -27.05 3.71 8.50
C GLY A 40 -27.22 2.84 9.73
N MET A 41 -27.70 1.61 9.55
CA MET A 41 -28.02 0.67 10.62
C MET A 41 -26.78 -0.03 11.21
N VAL A 42 -25.62 -0.02 10.53
CA VAL A 42 -24.44 -0.79 10.98
C VAL A 42 -24.07 -0.55 12.44
N PRO A 43 -24.07 0.68 12.99
CA PRO A 43 -23.80 0.90 14.40
C PRO A 43 -24.90 0.40 15.35
N PHE A 44 -26.08 0.06 14.84
CA PHE A 44 -27.24 -0.37 15.62
C PHE A 44 -27.51 -1.88 15.56
N ILE A 45 -26.69 -2.65 14.81
CA ILE A 45 -26.85 -4.12 14.70
C ILE A 45 -27.00 -4.82 16.06
N PRO A 46 -26.20 -4.52 17.11
CA PRO A 46 -26.38 -5.17 18.42
C PRO A 46 -27.76 -4.94 19.04
N TYR A 47 -28.33 -3.76 18.84
CA TYR A 47 -29.66 -3.39 19.36
C TYR A 47 -30.80 -4.04 18.57
N ILE A 48 -30.67 -4.12 17.24
CA ILE A 48 -31.64 -4.81 16.36
C ILE A 48 -31.67 -6.30 16.65
N LEU A 49 -30.51 -6.92 16.90
CA LEU A 49 -30.40 -8.34 17.27
C LEU A 49 -30.77 -8.64 18.73
N GLY A 50 -30.95 -7.60 19.56
CA GLY A 50 -31.22 -7.77 21.00
C GLY A 50 -30.01 -8.32 21.79
N THR A 51 -28.81 -8.31 21.23
CA THR A 51 -27.57 -8.72 21.93
C THR A 51 -27.10 -7.67 22.92
N GLU A 52 -27.52 -6.43 22.72
CA GLU A 52 -27.37 -5.30 23.63
C GLU A 52 -28.73 -4.58 23.77
N GLU A 53 -29.04 -4.07 24.96
CA GLU A 53 -30.25 -3.27 25.19
C GLU A 53 -30.02 -1.85 24.63
N ALA A 54 -30.94 -1.39 23.76
CA ALA A 54 -30.86 -0.03 23.25
C ALA A 54 -31.11 0.99 24.36
N PRO A 55 -30.21 1.99 24.56
CA PRO A 55 -30.38 3.00 25.61
C PRO A 55 -31.53 3.99 25.33
N TRP A 56 -32.11 3.95 24.16
CA TRP A 56 -33.25 4.75 23.70
C TRP A 56 -34.15 3.92 22.78
N PRO A 57 -35.48 4.15 22.80
CA PRO A 57 -36.41 3.39 21.97
C PRO A 57 -36.32 3.78 20.49
N ARG A 58 -35.89 5.02 20.20
CA ARG A 58 -35.81 5.60 18.83
C ARG A 58 -34.50 6.32 18.64
N ALA A 59 -33.95 6.26 17.43
CA ALA A 59 -32.78 7.04 17.06
C ALA A 59 -32.89 7.55 15.61
N ALA A 60 -32.16 8.62 15.32
CA ALA A 60 -31.99 9.09 13.94
C ALA A 60 -30.57 9.58 13.72
N SER A 61 -30.09 9.43 12.50
CA SER A 61 -28.74 9.87 12.10
C SER A 61 -28.65 10.23 10.63
N VAL A 62 -27.57 10.90 10.29
CA VAL A 62 -27.09 11.02 8.90
C VAL A 62 -25.71 10.38 8.86
N GLN A 63 -25.64 9.13 8.41
CA GLN A 63 -24.47 8.28 8.46
C GLN A 63 -23.64 8.37 7.20
N LYS A 64 -22.31 8.54 7.35
CA LYS A 64 -21.33 8.36 6.28
C LYS A 64 -21.30 6.90 5.84
N CYS A 65 -21.40 6.62 4.55
CA CYS A 65 -21.40 5.27 4.00
C CYS A 65 -20.43 5.14 2.83
N ILE A 66 -19.86 3.95 2.68
CA ILE A 66 -19.05 3.55 1.52
C ILE A 66 -19.59 2.24 0.95
N ARG A 67 -19.93 2.24 -0.36
CA ARG A 67 -20.25 1.01 -1.10
C ARG A 67 -19.27 0.82 -2.24
N THR A 68 -18.47 -0.25 -2.14
CA THR A 68 -17.41 -0.54 -3.13
C THR A 68 -17.93 -1.27 -4.36
N ASN A 69 -19.10 -1.91 -4.27
CA ASN A 69 -19.75 -2.60 -5.38
C ASN A 69 -20.20 -1.64 -6.49
N ASP A 70 -20.43 -0.38 -6.14
CA ASP A 70 -20.94 0.64 -7.05
C ASP A 70 -19.83 1.40 -7.80
N ILE A 71 -18.56 1.16 -7.49
CA ILE A 71 -17.41 1.89 -8.08
C ILE A 71 -17.43 1.86 -9.62
N ASP A 72 -17.84 0.74 -10.21
CA ASP A 72 -17.85 0.58 -11.66
C ASP A 72 -19.08 1.22 -12.33
N ASN A 73 -20.11 1.56 -11.55
CA ASN A 73 -21.31 2.30 -11.99
C ASN A 73 -21.16 3.81 -11.84
N VAL A 74 -20.14 4.28 -11.10
CA VAL A 74 -19.88 5.70 -10.87
C VAL A 74 -19.58 6.42 -12.19
N GLY A 75 -20.24 7.56 -12.37
CA GLY A 75 -20.13 8.39 -13.58
C GLY A 75 -21.01 7.95 -14.73
N ILE A 76 -21.45 6.67 -14.76
CA ILE A 76 -22.29 6.09 -15.80
C ILE A 76 -23.77 6.29 -15.46
N THR A 77 -24.18 5.90 -14.26
CA THR A 77 -25.55 6.06 -13.78
C THR A 77 -25.77 7.43 -13.12
N THR A 78 -27.03 7.82 -12.96
CA THR A 78 -27.39 9.14 -12.38
C THR A 78 -27.35 9.17 -10.85
N ARG A 79 -27.28 8.00 -10.18
CA ARG A 79 -27.60 7.80 -8.76
C ARG A 79 -26.59 7.00 -7.92
N HIS A 80 -25.55 6.40 -8.51
CA HIS A 80 -24.57 5.63 -7.79
C HIS A 80 -23.32 6.46 -7.44
N GLY A 81 -22.90 6.38 -6.20
CA GLY A 81 -21.68 6.99 -5.68
C GLY A 81 -20.97 6.03 -4.72
N THR A 82 -19.64 6.13 -4.65
CA THR A 82 -18.83 5.33 -3.74
C THR A 82 -19.02 5.76 -2.30
N PHE A 83 -18.86 7.06 -2.04
CA PHE A 83 -19.26 7.70 -0.79
C PHE A 83 -20.64 8.33 -0.94
N PHE A 84 -21.48 8.11 0.06
CA PHE A 84 -22.79 8.77 0.15
C PHE A 84 -23.20 8.92 1.61
N GLN A 85 -24.20 9.77 1.82
CA GLN A 85 -24.76 10.04 3.13
C GLN A 85 -26.13 9.38 3.20
N MET A 86 -26.34 8.56 4.22
CA MET A 86 -27.61 7.87 4.46
C MET A 86 -28.33 8.52 5.64
N ASN A 87 -29.45 9.15 5.38
CA ASN A 87 -30.38 9.58 6.38
C ASN A 87 -31.13 8.34 6.90
N GLY A 88 -31.12 8.10 8.19
CA GLY A 88 -31.78 6.93 8.81
C GLY A 88 -32.57 7.31 10.04
N ASN A 89 -33.72 6.66 10.23
CA ASN A 89 -34.46 6.62 11.47
C ASN A 89 -34.69 5.17 11.88
N PHE A 90 -34.58 4.93 13.18
CA PHE A 90 -34.52 3.61 13.78
C PHE A 90 -35.50 3.52 14.94
N SER A 91 -36.13 2.33 15.07
CA SER A 91 -36.98 1.99 16.21
C SER A 91 -36.60 0.63 16.76
N PHE A 92 -36.46 0.53 18.05
CA PHE A 92 -36.08 -0.70 18.75
C PHE A 92 -37.25 -1.16 19.62
N GLY A 93 -38.26 -1.80 18.97
CA GLY A 93 -39.48 -2.30 19.63
C GLY A 93 -40.46 -1.23 20.06
N ASP A 94 -40.34 0.00 19.57
CA ASP A 94 -41.29 1.09 19.92
C ASP A 94 -42.36 1.25 18.83
N TYR A 95 -42.06 1.85 17.69
CA TYR A 95 -42.96 1.85 16.54
C TYR A 95 -42.49 0.86 15.46
N PHE A 96 -43.45 0.41 14.64
CA PHE A 96 -43.15 -0.48 13.52
C PHE A 96 -43.64 0.11 12.17
N LYS A 97 -44.20 -0.68 11.27
CA LYS A 97 -44.56 -0.31 9.89
C LYS A 97 -45.38 1.00 9.79
N GLU A 98 -46.48 1.10 10.53
CA GLU A 98 -47.38 2.24 10.50
C GLU A 98 -46.69 3.56 10.90
N GLY A 99 -45.88 3.51 11.96
CA GLY A 99 -45.09 4.65 12.41
C GLY A 99 -44.04 5.08 11.40
N ALA A 100 -43.29 4.11 10.85
CA ALA A 100 -42.27 4.39 9.84
C ALA A 100 -42.88 5.04 8.58
N ILE A 101 -43.99 4.52 8.10
CA ILE A 101 -44.73 5.07 6.94
C ILE A 101 -45.23 6.48 7.23
N SER A 102 -45.80 6.72 8.43
CA SER A 102 -46.30 8.06 8.82
C SER A 102 -45.21 9.10 8.86
N TYR A 103 -44.04 8.75 9.47
CA TYR A 103 -42.90 9.66 9.52
C TYR A 103 -42.35 9.94 8.11
N ALA A 104 -42.21 8.91 7.28
CA ALA A 104 -41.71 9.08 5.92
C ALA A 104 -42.62 9.98 5.08
N TRP A 105 -43.91 9.73 5.07
CA TRP A 105 -44.86 10.52 4.34
C TRP A 105 -44.93 11.96 4.85
N GLY A 106 -45.00 12.13 6.18
CA GLY A 106 -45.05 13.44 6.82
C GLY A 106 -43.84 14.31 6.49
N LEU A 107 -42.65 13.77 6.50
CA LEU A 107 -41.41 14.48 6.17
C LEU A 107 -41.32 14.81 4.66
N LEU A 108 -41.63 13.82 3.80
CA LEU A 108 -41.55 14.03 2.34
C LEU A 108 -42.55 15.03 1.81
N THR A 109 -43.82 14.94 2.23
CA THR A 109 -44.92 15.75 1.68
C THR A 109 -45.27 16.98 2.51
N GLY A 110 -44.87 17.00 3.78
CA GLY A 110 -45.09 18.13 4.70
C GLY A 110 -44.52 19.44 4.13
N SER A 111 -45.18 20.54 4.47
CA SER A 111 -44.81 21.86 3.91
C SER A 111 -43.38 22.26 4.35
N ARG A 112 -42.68 22.99 3.50
CA ARG A 112 -41.33 23.53 3.81
C ARG A 112 -41.35 24.51 4.98
N GLU A 113 -42.50 25.19 5.20
CA GLU A 113 -42.68 26.12 6.31
C GLU A 113 -42.79 25.39 7.65
N GLU A 114 -43.33 24.18 7.66
CA GLU A 114 -43.46 23.29 8.84
C GLU A 114 -42.29 22.32 9.02
N GLY A 115 -41.21 22.49 8.24
CA GLY A 115 -40.01 21.65 8.37
C GLY A 115 -39.97 20.45 7.43
N GLY A 116 -41.01 20.17 6.64
CA GLY A 116 -41.02 19.10 5.64
C GLY A 116 -40.22 19.43 4.39
N TYR A 117 -40.16 18.47 3.47
CA TYR A 117 -39.45 18.65 2.18
C TYR A 117 -40.36 19.26 1.10
N GLY A 118 -41.70 19.15 1.24
CA GLY A 118 -42.68 19.72 0.30
C GLY A 118 -42.64 19.05 -1.07
N LEU A 119 -42.36 17.72 -1.12
CA LEU A 119 -42.48 16.97 -2.35
C LEU A 119 -43.96 16.73 -2.69
N ASP A 120 -44.25 16.70 -3.99
CA ASP A 120 -45.59 16.39 -4.48
C ASP A 120 -45.91 14.90 -4.25
N GLY A 121 -46.87 14.62 -3.37
CA GLY A 121 -47.30 13.26 -3.05
C GLY A 121 -47.85 12.47 -4.25
N ASP A 122 -48.38 13.21 -5.30
CA ASP A 122 -48.80 12.56 -6.53
C ASP A 122 -47.68 11.99 -7.39
N ARG A 123 -46.45 12.36 -7.11
CA ARG A 123 -45.23 11.83 -7.76
C ARG A 123 -44.54 10.71 -6.96
N LEU A 124 -45.09 10.34 -5.80
CA LEU A 124 -44.53 9.28 -5.00
C LEU A 124 -45.17 7.94 -5.35
N TRP A 125 -44.32 6.93 -5.55
CA TRP A 125 -44.69 5.54 -5.81
C TRP A 125 -44.05 4.65 -4.76
N MET A 126 -44.74 3.52 -4.42
CA MET A 126 -44.26 2.56 -3.41
C MET A 126 -44.08 1.20 -4.04
N THR A 127 -43.01 0.50 -3.63
CA THR A 127 -42.88 -0.94 -3.81
C THR A 127 -42.91 -1.60 -2.45
N ILE A 128 -43.71 -2.67 -2.27
CA ILE A 128 -43.85 -3.38 -1.01
C ILE A 128 -43.87 -4.89 -1.27
N TRP A 129 -43.56 -5.68 -0.23
CA TRP A 129 -43.69 -7.12 -0.30
C TRP A 129 -45.14 -7.53 -0.51
N GLU A 130 -45.41 -8.47 -1.43
CA GLU A 130 -46.75 -8.91 -1.86
C GLU A 130 -47.58 -9.51 -0.73
N GLU A 131 -46.96 -10.04 0.35
CA GLU A 131 -47.62 -10.56 1.54
C GLU A 131 -47.75 -9.50 2.68
N ASP A 132 -47.22 -8.29 2.50
CA ASP A 132 -47.30 -7.24 3.53
C ASP A 132 -48.63 -6.46 3.47
N GLN A 133 -49.68 -7.09 3.95
CA GLN A 133 -51.02 -6.50 3.97
C GLN A 133 -51.10 -5.28 4.90
N VAL A 134 -50.31 -5.24 5.98
CA VAL A 134 -50.30 -4.12 6.93
C VAL A 134 -49.84 -2.84 6.24
N SER A 135 -48.71 -2.89 5.55
CA SER A 135 -48.20 -1.74 4.81
C SER A 135 -49.17 -1.31 3.68
N LEU A 136 -49.71 -2.28 2.93
CA LEU A 136 -50.68 -2.02 1.87
C LEU A 136 -51.92 -1.28 2.37
N ASP A 137 -52.54 -1.80 3.46
CA ASP A 137 -53.75 -1.17 4.06
C ASP A 137 -53.43 0.22 4.62
N TYR A 138 -52.26 0.40 5.24
CA TYR A 138 -51.88 1.69 5.78
C TYR A 138 -51.64 2.74 4.68
N TRP A 139 -50.90 2.41 3.64
CA TRP A 139 -50.68 3.29 2.51
C TRP A 139 -51.98 3.69 1.81
N THR A 140 -52.92 2.74 1.61
CA THR A 140 -54.14 3.01 0.83
C THR A 140 -55.25 3.67 1.66
N ARG A 141 -55.41 3.25 2.93
CA ARG A 141 -56.58 3.72 3.74
C ARG A 141 -56.22 4.89 4.65
N GLU A 142 -55.07 4.88 5.28
CA GLU A 142 -54.70 5.92 6.25
C GLU A 142 -53.98 7.08 5.54
N ILE A 143 -53.00 6.77 4.69
CA ILE A 143 -52.27 7.81 3.93
C ILE A 143 -53.06 8.27 2.71
N GLY A 144 -53.83 7.36 2.08
CA GLY A 144 -54.67 7.65 0.92
C GLY A 144 -53.94 7.62 -0.43
N VAL A 145 -52.83 6.90 -0.52
CA VAL A 145 -52.11 6.69 -1.80
C VAL A 145 -52.96 5.80 -2.71
N PRO A 146 -53.23 6.19 -3.97
CA PRO A 146 -53.93 5.36 -4.94
C PRO A 146 -53.24 4.02 -5.18
N ALA A 147 -54.03 2.93 -5.19
CA ALA A 147 -53.48 1.57 -5.31
C ALA A 147 -52.64 1.34 -6.58
N GLU A 148 -52.89 2.07 -7.66
CA GLU A 148 -52.12 2.05 -8.91
C GLU A 148 -50.70 2.56 -8.76
N ARG A 149 -50.40 3.28 -7.69
CA ARG A 149 -49.06 3.77 -7.36
C ARG A 149 -48.33 2.89 -6.34
N ILE A 150 -48.89 1.74 -5.98
CA ILE A 150 -48.29 0.75 -5.09
C ILE A 150 -48.07 -0.53 -5.88
N GLN A 151 -46.79 -0.96 -5.97
CA GLN A 151 -46.44 -2.19 -6.71
C GLN A 151 -46.01 -3.28 -5.72
N LEU A 152 -46.59 -4.46 -5.89
CA LEU A 152 -46.33 -5.62 -5.04
C LEU A 152 -45.23 -6.47 -5.66
N LEU A 153 -44.20 -6.79 -4.86
CA LEU A 153 -43.04 -7.56 -5.29
C LEU A 153 -42.82 -8.79 -4.39
N PRO A 154 -42.26 -9.89 -4.94
CA PRO A 154 -41.87 -11.04 -4.10
C PRO A 154 -40.75 -10.68 -3.14
N PHE A 155 -40.69 -11.35 -1.96
CA PHE A 155 -39.74 -11.06 -0.88
C PHE A 155 -38.28 -10.93 -1.35
N LYS A 156 -37.83 -11.83 -2.25
CA LYS A 156 -36.48 -11.82 -2.82
C LYS A 156 -36.11 -10.52 -3.56
N ASP A 157 -37.11 -9.79 -4.08
CA ASP A 157 -36.90 -8.56 -4.86
C ASP A 157 -37.12 -7.29 -4.03
N ILE A 158 -37.67 -7.43 -2.80
CA ILE A 158 -38.02 -6.33 -1.88
C ILE A 158 -37.64 -6.67 -0.43
N SER A 159 -36.43 -7.19 -0.23
CA SER A 159 -35.89 -7.46 1.11
C SER A 159 -34.48 -6.91 1.22
N TRP A 160 -34.11 -6.58 2.44
CA TRP A 160 -32.79 -6.06 2.75
C TRP A 160 -32.13 -6.84 3.89
N SER A 161 -30.79 -6.91 3.86
CA SER A 161 -29.94 -7.45 4.91
C SER A 161 -28.49 -6.95 4.71
N THR A 162 -27.66 -7.10 5.73
CA THR A 162 -26.24 -6.71 5.67
C THR A 162 -25.38 -7.53 4.70
N GLY A 163 -25.95 -8.58 4.10
CA GLY A 163 -25.21 -9.53 3.26
C GLY A 163 -24.44 -10.60 4.04
N GLN A 164 -24.51 -10.58 5.37
CA GLN A 164 -23.93 -11.53 6.32
C GLN A 164 -25.04 -12.06 7.23
N PRO A 165 -24.85 -13.19 7.97
CA PRO A 165 -25.80 -13.61 9.00
C PRO A 165 -26.10 -12.47 9.98
N GLY A 166 -27.37 -12.21 10.25
CA GLY A 166 -27.81 -11.07 11.05
C GLY A 166 -29.27 -10.70 10.81
N PRO A 167 -29.67 -9.44 11.09
CA PRO A 167 -31.02 -8.98 10.86
C PRO A 167 -31.37 -8.93 9.37
N ALA A 168 -32.63 -9.18 9.06
CA ALA A 168 -33.20 -9.07 7.73
C ALA A 168 -34.69 -8.71 7.82
N GLY A 169 -35.16 -7.96 6.82
CA GLY A 169 -36.56 -7.57 6.78
C GLY A 169 -37.11 -7.38 5.38
N SER A 170 -38.43 -7.37 5.27
CA SER A 170 -39.09 -6.87 4.09
C SER A 170 -38.92 -5.36 3.97
N CYS A 171 -38.94 -4.83 2.76
CA CYS A 171 -38.81 -3.41 2.50
C CYS A 171 -40.11 -2.79 2.02
N CYS A 172 -40.25 -1.49 2.33
CA CYS A 172 -41.11 -0.58 1.59
C CYS A 172 -40.23 0.50 0.99
N GLU A 173 -40.06 0.49 -0.32
CA GLU A 173 -39.27 1.53 -1.01
C GLU A 173 -40.16 2.63 -1.54
N ILE A 174 -39.77 3.87 -1.30
CA ILE A 174 -40.45 5.07 -1.78
C ILE A 174 -39.67 5.62 -2.96
N HIS A 175 -40.34 5.71 -4.10
CA HIS A 175 -39.76 6.18 -5.35
C HIS A 175 -40.37 7.53 -5.74
N TYR A 176 -39.59 8.41 -6.34
CA TYR A 176 -40.04 9.67 -6.87
C TYR A 176 -40.10 9.65 -8.41
N ASP A 177 -41.30 9.88 -9.01
CA ASP A 177 -41.42 9.97 -10.47
C ASP A 177 -40.85 11.30 -10.98
N ARG A 178 -39.71 11.24 -11.64
CA ARG A 178 -39.03 12.38 -12.27
C ARG A 178 -39.69 12.83 -13.56
N GLY A 179 -40.65 12.06 -14.07
CA GLY A 179 -41.42 12.37 -15.26
C GLY A 179 -40.94 11.64 -16.54
N PRO A 180 -41.74 11.73 -17.62
CA PRO A 180 -41.56 10.91 -18.83
C PRO A 180 -40.26 11.18 -19.61
N ALA A 181 -39.57 12.29 -19.33
CA ALA A 181 -38.25 12.54 -19.93
C ALA A 181 -37.14 11.62 -19.45
N TYR A 182 -37.35 10.90 -18.35
CA TYR A 182 -36.35 10.05 -17.70
C TYR A 182 -36.59 8.55 -17.90
N GLY A 183 -37.69 8.11 -18.45
CA GLY A 183 -37.96 6.67 -18.65
C GLY A 183 -39.42 6.38 -19.01
N PRO A 184 -39.74 5.08 -19.17
CA PRO A 184 -41.09 4.65 -19.56
C PRO A 184 -42.14 4.85 -18.46
N ASP A 185 -43.41 4.83 -18.83
CA ASP A 185 -44.54 4.74 -17.88
C ASP A 185 -44.64 3.33 -17.30
N GLY A 186 -45.33 3.17 -16.16
CA GLY A 186 -45.66 1.87 -15.59
C GLY A 186 -45.07 1.62 -14.19
N GLY A 187 -44.42 2.62 -13.60
CA GLY A 187 -43.91 2.52 -12.22
C GLY A 187 -42.53 1.89 -12.08
N PRO A 188 -42.03 1.75 -10.82
CA PRO A 188 -40.68 1.27 -10.51
C PRO A 188 -40.35 -0.12 -11.09
N ALA A 189 -41.31 -1.05 -11.12
CA ALA A 189 -41.10 -2.40 -11.61
C ALA A 189 -40.82 -2.46 -13.14
N VAL A 190 -41.22 -1.44 -13.89
CA VAL A 190 -41.00 -1.33 -15.34
C VAL A 190 -39.72 -0.53 -15.64
N ASP A 191 -39.39 0.45 -14.80
CA ASP A 191 -38.16 1.26 -14.92
C ASP A 191 -36.94 0.53 -14.32
N THR A 192 -36.48 -0.50 -15.00
CA THR A 192 -35.35 -1.31 -14.55
C THR A 192 -34.04 -0.54 -14.43
N GLN A 193 -33.93 0.62 -15.07
CA GLN A 193 -32.78 1.52 -14.92
C GLN A 193 -32.90 2.41 -13.67
N GLY A 194 -34.14 2.65 -13.19
CA GLY A 194 -34.43 3.48 -12.04
C GLY A 194 -34.09 4.98 -12.23
N ASP A 195 -34.11 5.46 -13.46
CA ASP A 195 -33.81 6.85 -13.76
C ASP A 195 -35.06 7.72 -13.67
N ARG A 196 -36.24 7.21 -13.99
CA ARG A 196 -37.51 7.88 -13.86
C ARG A 196 -38.13 7.73 -12.48
N PHE A 197 -38.33 6.48 -12.03
CA PHE A 197 -38.86 6.21 -10.69
C PHE A 197 -37.70 5.98 -9.71
N LEU A 198 -37.10 7.08 -9.29
CA LEU A 198 -35.92 7.06 -8.47
C LEU A 198 -36.27 6.65 -7.03
N GLU A 199 -35.72 5.57 -6.53
CA GLU A 199 -35.76 5.20 -5.12
C GLU A 199 -35.06 6.27 -4.28
N ILE A 200 -35.81 6.90 -3.36
CA ILE A 200 -35.33 7.98 -2.50
C ILE A 200 -35.25 7.56 -1.02
N TRP A 201 -36.07 6.60 -0.61
CA TRP A 201 -36.12 6.12 0.77
C TRP A 201 -36.52 4.64 0.81
N ASN A 202 -35.78 3.85 1.57
CA ASN A 202 -36.10 2.46 1.85
C ASN A 202 -36.46 2.31 3.35
N LEU A 203 -37.66 1.83 3.64
CA LEU A 203 -38.12 1.50 4.99
C LEU A 203 -37.98 -0.02 5.15
N VAL A 204 -36.98 -0.45 5.95
CA VAL A 204 -36.75 -1.87 6.24
C VAL A 204 -37.46 -2.24 7.54
N PHE A 205 -38.20 -3.31 7.49
CA PHE A 205 -38.96 -3.87 8.59
C PHE A 205 -38.24 -5.13 9.09
N ASP A 206 -37.27 -4.94 10.01
CA ASP A 206 -36.48 -6.04 10.55
C ASP A 206 -37.33 -6.93 11.46
N GLU A 207 -37.70 -8.10 10.97
CA GLU A 207 -38.47 -9.09 11.68
C GLU A 207 -37.91 -10.52 11.57
N PHE A 208 -36.85 -10.72 10.77
CA PHE A 208 -36.27 -12.05 10.52
C PHE A 208 -34.78 -12.07 10.88
N LEU A 209 -34.31 -13.27 11.25
CA LEU A 209 -32.90 -13.60 11.40
C LEU A 209 -32.42 -14.31 10.13
N ARG A 210 -31.49 -13.71 9.43
CA ARG A 210 -30.80 -14.27 8.27
C ARG A 210 -29.68 -15.21 8.68
N GLY A 211 -29.65 -16.41 8.05
CA GLY A 211 -28.53 -17.35 8.08
C GLY A 211 -27.49 -17.10 6.97
N GLU A 212 -26.73 -18.15 6.66
CA GLU A 212 -25.75 -18.15 5.58
C GLU A 212 -26.44 -18.04 4.20
N GLY A 213 -25.71 -17.48 3.20
CA GLY A 213 -26.20 -17.34 1.83
C GLY A 213 -25.59 -16.14 1.12
N LYS A 214 -25.78 -16.04 -0.21
CA LYS A 214 -25.25 -14.96 -1.05
C LYS A 214 -26.36 -14.11 -1.64
N GLY A 215 -26.19 -12.79 -1.58
CA GLY A 215 -27.17 -11.85 -2.13
C GLY A 215 -28.55 -12.02 -1.48
N HIS A 216 -29.58 -12.21 -2.30
CA HIS A 216 -30.96 -12.46 -1.84
C HIS A 216 -31.30 -13.97 -1.70
N ASP A 217 -30.33 -14.86 -1.95
CA ASP A 217 -30.47 -16.32 -1.75
C ASP A 217 -29.83 -16.71 -0.42
N PHE A 218 -30.60 -16.58 0.66
CA PHE A 218 -30.19 -16.87 2.03
C PHE A 218 -31.31 -17.56 2.82
N GLU A 219 -30.93 -18.31 3.84
CA GLU A 219 -31.85 -18.99 4.73
C GLU A 219 -32.42 -18.02 5.80
N LEU A 220 -33.71 -18.06 6.05
CA LEU A 220 -34.36 -17.42 7.20
C LEU A 220 -34.38 -18.40 8.36
N LEU A 221 -33.62 -18.10 9.42
CA LEU A 221 -33.49 -18.96 10.61
C LEU A 221 -34.67 -18.82 11.58
N GLY A 222 -35.49 -17.78 11.46
CA GLY A 222 -36.62 -17.49 12.32
C GLY A 222 -36.93 -16.00 12.39
N LYS A 223 -37.86 -15.67 13.31
CA LYS A 223 -38.16 -14.28 13.64
C LYS A 223 -37.21 -13.74 14.71
N LEU A 224 -36.96 -12.43 14.68
CA LEU A 224 -36.29 -11.74 15.78
C LEU A 224 -37.20 -11.73 17.02
N ASP A 225 -36.63 -11.73 18.22
CA ASP A 225 -37.34 -11.62 19.47
C ASP A 225 -38.08 -10.27 19.61
N GLN A 226 -37.53 -9.24 18.98
CA GLN A 226 -38.06 -7.89 18.91
C GLN A 226 -38.00 -7.37 17.49
N THR A 227 -39.09 -6.79 17.00
CA THR A 227 -39.10 -6.14 15.68
C THR A 227 -38.38 -4.80 15.76
N ALA A 228 -37.69 -4.43 14.68
CA ALA A 228 -37.02 -3.13 14.59
C ALA A 228 -37.38 -2.45 13.27
N ILE A 229 -37.25 -1.13 13.27
CA ILE A 229 -37.24 -0.31 12.07
C ILE A 229 -35.83 0.12 11.78
N ASP A 230 -35.37 -0.17 10.57
CA ASP A 230 -34.18 0.38 9.94
C ASP A 230 -34.58 1.11 8.67
N THR A 231 -34.19 2.36 8.50
CA THR A 231 -34.49 3.06 7.27
C THR A 231 -33.25 3.71 6.67
N GLY A 232 -33.26 3.84 5.34
CA GLY A 232 -32.20 4.50 4.61
C GLY A 232 -32.72 5.37 3.49
N ALA A 233 -32.57 6.70 3.62
CA ALA A 233 -32.84 7.65 2.56
C ALA A 233 -31.52 8.26 2.05
N GLY A 234 -31.24 8.15 0.75
CA GLY A 234 -30.04 8.71 0.15
C GLY A 234 -30.09 10.25 0.15
N LEU A 235 -29.24 10.89 0.95
CA LEU A 235 -29.18 12.35 1.03
C LEU A 235 -28.90 12.97 -0.33
N GLU A 236 -27.98 12.42 -1.09
CA GLU A 236 -27.64 12.89 -2.44
C GLU A 236 -28.80 12.71 -3.43
N ARG A 237 -29.58 11.62 -3.31
CA ARG A 237 -30.77 11.39 -4.13
C ARG A 237 -31.87 12.40 -3.84
N LEU A 238 -32.13 12.67 -2.57
CA LEU A 238 -33.03 13.76 -2.17
C LEU A 238 -32.53 15.12 -2.66
N ALA A 239 -31.22 15.37 -2.51
CA ALA A 239 -30.62 16.65 -2.89
C ALA A 239 -30.77 16.94 -4.39
N PHE A 240 -30.46 15.98 -5.27
CA PHE A 240 -30.58 16.30 -6.71
C PHE A 240 -32.00 16.45 -7.21
N ILE A 241 -33.00 15.77 -6.58
CA ILE A 241 -34.41 16.02 -6.83
C ILE A 241 -34.78 17.45 -6.37
N MET A 242 -34.44 17.81 -5.12
CA MET A 242 -34.83 19.11 -4.53
C MET A 242 -34.08 20.30 -5.09
N GLN A 243 -32.94 20.07 -5.75
CA GLN A 243 -32.14 21.06 -6.46
C GLN A 243 -32.44 21.08 -7.96
N ASP A 244 -33.41 20.26 -8.44
CA ASP A 244 -33.77 20.12 -9.85
C ASP A 244 -32.54 19.84 -10.74
N LYS A 245 -31.78 18.83 -10.37
CA LYS A 245 -30.58 18.39 -11.08
C LYS A 245 -30.81 17.06 -11.82
N PRO A 246 -30.11 16.82 -12.94
CA PRO A 246 -30.29 15.60 -13.71
C PRO A 246 -29.69 14.36 -13.01
N ASN A 247 -28.71 14.55 -12.13
CA ASN A 247 -27.98 13.48 -11.45
C ASN A 247 -27.35 13.95 -10.13
N MET A 248 -26.89 13.00 -9.31
CA MET A 248 -26.29 13.29 -8.01
C MET A 248 -24.94 14.02 -8.07
N TYR A 249 -24.25 13.99 -9.21
CA TYR A 249 -22.95 14.66 -9.34
C TYR A 249 -23.08 16.18 -9.51
N GLU A 250 -24.29 16.69 -9.79
CA GLU A 250 -24.55 18.11 -9.99
C GLU A 250 -25.13 18.82 -8.76
N ILE A 251 -25.22 18.14 -7.62
CA ILE A 251 -25.62 18.76 -6.36
C ILE A 251 -24.54 19.71 -5.82
N ASP A 252 -24.94 20.60 -4.94
CA ASP A 252 -24.11 21.67 -4.38
C ASP A 252 -22.86 21.17 -3.61
N GLU A 253 -22.85 19.93 -3.08
CA GLU A 253 -21.69 19.34 -2.40
C GLU A 253 -20.71 18.63 -3.37
N VAL A 254 -21.13 18.26 -4.59
CA VAL A 254 -20.32 17.47 -5.52
C VAL A 254 -19.88 18.28 -6.74
N PHE A 255 -20.78 19.10 -7.30
CA PHE A 255 -20.54 19.85 -8.52
C PHE A 255 -19.33 20.80 -8.48
N PRO A 256 -18.98 21.43 -7.34
CA PRO A 256 -17.77 22.25 -7.26
C PRO A 256 -16.49 21.52 -7.70
N VAL A 257 -16.38 20.21 -7.43
CA VAL A 257 -15.23 19.40 -7.86
C VAL A 257 -15.22 19.20 -9.37
N ILE A 258 -16.39 19.00 -10.00
CA ILE A 258 -16.53 18.96 -11.47
C ILE A 258 -16.07 20.29 -12.07
N LYS A 259 -16.49 21.41 -11.48
CA LYS A 259 -16.05 22.74 -11.94
C LYS A 259 -14.53 22.93 -11.86
N ALA A 260 -13.93 22.47 -10.77
CA ALA A 260 -12.47 22.49 -10.64
C ALA A 260 -11.79 21.59 -11.69
N ALA A 261 -12.38 20.43 -12.01
CA ALA A 261 -11.89 19.56 -13.08
C ALA A 261 -12.00 20.18 -14.47
N GLU A 262 -13.10 20.93 -14.75
CA GLU A 262 -13.25 21.74 -15.98
C GLU A 262 -12.14 22.80 -16.09
N GLU A 263 -11.89 23.55 -15.00
CA GLU A 263 -10.87 24.61 -14.96
C GLU A 263 -9.46 24.05 -15.19
N LEU A 264 -9.14 22.92 -14.55
CA LEU A 264 -7.83 22.28 -14.70
C LEU A 264 -7.63 21.69 -16.10
N SER A 265 -8.67 21.10 -16.68
CA SER A 265 -8.58 20.40 -17.97
C SER A 265 -8.81 21.30 -19.19
N GLY A 266 -9.47 22.44 -18.99
CA GLY A 266 -9.96 23.30 -20.09
C GLY A 266 -11.11 22.68 -20.89
N LYS A 267 -11.70 21.55 -20.43
CA LYS A 267 -12.82 20.85 -21.06
C LYS A 267 -14.11 21.20 -20.34
N ALA A 268 -15.20 21.39 -21.07
CA ALA A 268 -16.51 21.73 -20.50
C ALA A 268 -17.32 20.45 -20.23
N TYR A 269 -17.88 20.33 -19.04
CA TYR A 269 -18.84 19.31 -18.61
C TYR A 269 -20.23 19.52 -19.23
N GLY A 270 -21.02 18.44 -19.39
CA GLY A 270 -22.39 18.46 -19.89
C GLY A 270 -22.52 18.36 -21.42
N ARG A 271 -21.40 18.25 -22.13
CA ARG A 271 -21.41 18.07 -23.60
C ARG A 271 -21.76 16.65 -24.03
N GLY A 272 -21.63 15.68 -23.13
CA GLY A 272 -21.95 14.26 -23.32
C GLY A 272 -23.40 13.88 -22.99
N SER A 273 -24.31 14.87 -22.81
CA SER A 273 -25.70 14.64 -22.38
C SER A 273 -26.53 13.78 -23.34
N ALA A 274 -26.11 13.63 -24.60
CA ALA A 274 -26.70 12.67 -25.55
C ALA A 274 -26.34 11.18 -25.26
N GLY A 275 -25.60 10.91 -24.21
CA GLY A 275 -25.16 9.57 -23.84
C GLY A 275 -23.97 9.06 -24.67
N PRO A 276 -23.75 7.73 -24.74
CA PRO A 276 -22.59 7.13 -25.43
C PRO A 276 -22.43 7.55 -26.91
N GLU A 277 -23.51 7.98 -27.54
CA GLU A 277 -23.49 8.45 -28.94
C GLU A 277 -22.73 9.79 -29.09
N ALA A 278 -22.54 10.54 -28.00
CA ALA A 278 -21.71 11.74 -28.00
C ALA A 278 -20.19 11.45 -28.04
N GLY A 279 -19.77 10.19 -28.06
CA GLY A 279 -18.37 9.79 -28.19
C GLY A 279 -17.49 10.30 -27.07
N GLU A 280 -16.37 10.96 -27.39
CA GLU A 280 -15.39 11.43 -26.42
C GLU A 280 -15.98 12.44 -25.40
N ALA A 281 -16.94 13.25 -25.79
CA ALA A 281 -17.61 14.19 -24.90
C ALA A 281 -18.38 13.47 -23.76
N TYR A 282 -18.99 12.32 -24.06
CA TYR A 282 -19.60 11.47 -23.04
C TYR A 282 -18.56 10.89 -22.08
N HIS A 283 -17.45 10.39 -22.61
CA HIS A 283 -16.37 9.87 -21.77
C HIS A 283 -15.73 10.94 -20.90
N ASP A 284 -15.59 12.16 -21.38
CA ASP A 284 -15.10 13.28 -20.58
C ASP A 284 -16.05 13.61 -19.42
N ASP A 285 -17.37 13.63 -19.66
CA ASP A 285 -18.37 13.82 -18.60
C ASP A 285 -18.32 12.70 -17.56
N VAL A 286 -18.19 11.43 -18.00
CA VAL A 286 -18.04 10.27 -17.10
C VAL A 286 -16.76 10.42 -16.26
N ARG A 287 -15.63 10.77 -16.86
CA ARG A 287 -14.35 11.00 -16.15
C ARG A 287 -14.46 12.07 -15.08
N MET A 288 -15.13 13.19 -15.38
CA MET A 288 -15.34 14.29 -14.41
C MET A 288 -16.23 13.86 -13.24
N ARG A 289 -17.27 13.05 -13.49
CA ARG A 289 -18.11 12.48 -12.43
C ARG A 289 -17.32 11.49 -11.56
N VAL A 290 -16.50 10.63 -12.17
CA VAL A 290 -15.58 9.71 -11.45
C VAL A 290 -14.62 10.50 -10.58
N VAL A 291 -14.03 11.59 -11.09
CA VAL A 291 -13.14 12.47 -10.31
C VAL A 291 -13.88 13.04 -9.10
N ALA A 292 -15.08 13.57 -9.28
CA ALA A 292 -15.84 14.19 -8.20
C ALA A 292 -16.24 13.20 -7.10
N ASP A 293 -16.70 12.01 -7.47
CA ASP A 293 -17.02 10.94 -6.52
C ASP A 293 -15.78 10.43 -5.78
N HIS A 294 -14.71 10.11 -6.51
CA HIS A 294 -13.54 9.46 -5.93
C HIS A 294 -12.71 10.42 -5.06
N VAL A 295 -12.63 11.69 -5.41
CA VAL A 295 -11.98 12.72 -4.57
C VAL A 295 -12.74 12.89 -3.26
N ARG A 296 -14.07 12.98 -3.31
CA ARG A 296 -14.95 13.06 -2.13
C ARG A 296 -14.82 11.80 -1.25
N SER A 297 -14.82 10.63 -1.86
CA SER A 297 -14.66 9.36 -1.17
C SER A 297 -13.30 9.23 -0.51
N ALA A 298 -12.23 9.62 -1.20
CA ALA A 298 -10.87 9.60 -0.64
C ALA A 298 -10.72 10.60 0.53
N LEU A 299 -11.27 11.82 0.40
CA LEU A 299 -11.30 12.82 1.46
C LEU A 299 -11.86 12.25 2.75
N MET A 300 -13.04 11.62 2.68
CA MET A 300 -13.75 11.10 3.85
C MET A 300 -13.06 9.85 4.43
N LEU A 301 -12.56 8.94 3.57
CA LEU A 301 -11.83 7.76 4.03
C LEU A 301 -10.52 8.11 4.74
N ILE A 302 -9.76 9.08 4.23
CA ILE A 302 -8.51 9.50 4.87
C ILE A 302 -8.81 10.23 6.19
N CYS A 303 -9.85 11.04 6.25
CA CYS A 303 -10.31 11.70 7.47
C CYS A 303 -10.63 10.66 8.56
N ASP A 304 -11.29 9.57 8.20
CA ASP A 304 -11.60 8.46 9.11
C ASP A 304 -10.41 7.50 9.34
N GLY A 305 -9.19 7.90 8.96
CA GLY A 305 -7.95 7.21 9.32
C GLY A 305 -7.50 6.13 8.34
N VAL A 306 -8.20 5.91 7.21
CA VAL A 306 -7.73 4.96 6.19
C VAL A 306 -6.48 5.51 5.49
N ARG A 307 -5.54 4.62 5.22
CA ARG A 307 -4.31 4.94 4.48
C ARG A 307 -4.20 4.07 3.24
N PRO A 308 -3.64 4.59 2.11
CA PRO A 308 -3.42 3.77 0.93
C PRO A 308 -2.59 2.51 1.23
N GLY A 309 -3.03 1.37 0.73
CA GLY A 309 -2.39 0.07 0.99
C GLY A 309 -2.54 -0.88 -0.19
N ASN A 310 -2.00 -2.11 -0.04
CA ASN A 310 -2.07 -3.15 -1.08
C ASN A 310 -3.22 -4.15 -0.86
N ASP A 311 -3.89 -4.06 0.28
CA ASP A 311 -4.99 -4.95 0.65
C ASP A 311 -6.08 -4.21 1.45
N GLY A 312 -7.21 -4.87 1.63
CA GLY A 312 -8.30 -4.41 2.46
C GLY A 312 -8.76 -2.97 2.15
N ARG A 313 -8.99 -2.19 3.21
CA ARG A 313 -9.47 -0.79 3.13
C ARG A 313 -8.49 0.11 2.40
N GLY A 314 -7.19 -0.11 2.63
CA GLY A 314 -6.12 0.68 2.01
C GLY A 314 -6.05 0.50 0.50
N TYR A 315 -6.33 -0.70 0.01
CA TYR A 315 -6.41 -0.98 -1.43
C TYR A 315 -7.57 -0.22 -2.09
N VAL A 316 -8.73 -0.20 -1.45
CA VAL A 316 -9.90 0.55 -1.96
C VAL A 316 -9.57 2.04 -2.07
N LEU A 317 -9.04 2.65 -1.00
CA LEU A 317 -8.63 4.06 -1.02
C LEU A 317 -7.60 4.35 -2.12
N ARG A 318 -6.58 3.51 -2.23
CA ARG A 318 -5.57 3.63 -3.30
C ARG A 318 -6.19 3.57 -4.68
N ARG A 319 -7.11 2.62 -4.91
CA ARG A 319 -7.83 2.48 -6.18
C ARG A 319 -8.60 3.75 -6.53
N LEU A 320 -9.32 4.33 -5.59
CA LEU A 320 -10.10 5.56 -5.78
C LEU A 320 -9.21 6.74 -6.16
N ILE A 321 -8.13 7.00 -5.39
CA ILE A 321 -7.20 8.11 -5.69
C ILE A 321 -6.61 7.93 -7.09
N ARG A 322 -6.13 6.73 -7.42
CA ARG A 322 -5.48 6.45 -8.69
C ARG A 322 -6.44 6.55 -9.88
N ARG A 323 -7.70 6.14 -9.74
CA ARG A 323 -8.73 6.33 -10.78
C ARG A 323 -9.04 7.81 -11.00
N ALA A 324 -9.12 8.62 -9.95
CA ALA A 324 -9.31 10.06 -10.08
C ALA A 324 -8.11 10.73 -10.80
N VAL A 325 -6.87 10.43 -10.38
CA VAL A 325 -5.65 10.95 -11.02
C VAL A 325 -5.56 10.54 -12.49
N ARG A 326 -5.85 9.28 -12.80
CA ARG A 326 -5.90 8.79 -14.19
C ARG A 326 -6.97 9.50 -15.01
N SER A 327 -8.16 9.68 -14.46
CA SER A 327 -9.25 10.40 -15.15
C SER A 327 -8.87 11.83 -15.47
N MET A 328 -8.20 12.55 -14.56
CA MET A 328 -7.66 13.89 -14.83
C MET A 328 -6.61 13.87 -15.96
N ARG A 329 -5.73 12.85 -15.96
CA ARG A 329 -4.73 12.70 -17.04
C ARG A 329 -5.39 12.44 -18.41
N LEU A 330 -6.46 11.62 -18.46
CA LEU A 330 -7.23 11.39 -19.69
C LEU A 330 -8.01 12.64 -20.14
N LEU A 331 -8.34 13.54 -19.21
CA LEU A 331 -8.87 14.86 -19.50
C LEU A 331 -7.80 15.85 -20.01
N GLY A 332 -6.51 15.47 -19.98
CA GLY A 332 -5.40 16.26 -20.48
C GLY A 332 -4.62 17.04 -19.41
N VAL A 333 -4.81 16.72 -18.12
CA VAL A 333 -4.09 17.36 -17.01
C VAL A 333 -2.87 16.52 -16.64
N ASP A 334 -1.69 17.04 -16.97
CA ASP A 334 -0.41 16.39 -16.66
C ASP A 334 0.15 16.79 -15.28
N GLU A 335 -0.29 17.89 -14.71
CA GLU A 335 0.10 18.38 -13.39
C GLU A 335 -0.63 17.67 -12.25
N ALA A 336 -0.22 17.92 -10.99
CA ALA A 336 -0.90 17.39 -9.82
C ALA A 336 -2.29 18.05 -9.68
N ALA A 337 -3.33 17.24 -9.63
CA ALA A 337 -4.72 17.69 -9.57
C ALA A 337 -5.30 17.64 -8.15
N MET A 338 -4.85 16.70 -7.30
CA MET A 338 -5.38 16.53 -5.95
C MET A 338 -5.30 17.78 -5.08
N PRO A 339 -4.25 18.64 -5.12
CA PRO A 339 -4.21 19.84 -4.29
C PRO A 339 -5.40 20.78 -4.52
N THR A 340 -5.86 20.92 -5.77
CA THR A 340 -7.03 21.73 -6.11
C THR A 340 -8.33 20.99 -5.80
N LEU A 341 -8.49 19.78 -6.32
CA LEU A 341 -9.75 19.02 -6.24
C LEU A 341 -10.13 18.68 -4.80
N LEU A 342 -9.16 18.21 -3.99
CA LEU A 342 -9.40 17.83 -2.62
C LEU A 342 -9.76 19.04 -1.74
N THR A 343 -9.10 20.20 -1.97
CA THR A 343 -9.42 21.46 -1.27
C THR A 343 -10.84 21.90 -1.55
N VAL A 344 -11.27 21.87 -2.81
CA VAL A 344 -12.63 22.23 -3.22
C VAL A 344 -13.66 21.28 -2.61
N SER A 345 -13.39 19.96 -2.60
CA SER A 345 -14.26 18.97 -1.98
C SER A 345 -14.38 19.18 -0.46
N LYS A 346 -13.26 19.44 0.22
CA LYS A 346 -13.25 19.78 1.65
C LYS A 346 -14.14 21.01 1.92
N ASP A 347 -13.96 22.09 1.16
CA ASP A 347 -14.71 23.33 1.36
C ASP A 347 -16.22 23.16 1.12
N ALA A 348 -16.60 22.26 0.22
CA ALA A 348 -18.01 21.93 -0.02
C ALA A 348 -18.65 21.15 1.13
N MET A 349 -17.86 20.31 1.86
CA MET A 349 -18.38 19.37 2.84
C MET A 349 -18.10 19.74 4.31
N LYS A 350 -17.18 20.66 4.58
CA LYS A 350 -16.75 21.01 5.96
C LYS A 350 -17.86 21.54 6.87
N ALA A 351 -18.93 22.09 6.30
CA ALA A 351 -20.09 22.53 7.09
C ALA A 351 -20.83 21.35 7.74
N SER A 352 -20.90 20.21 7.06
CA SER A 352 -21.49 18.96 7.54
C SER A 352 -20.50 18.09 8.32
N TYR A 353 -19.18 18.27 8.08
CA TYR A 353 -18.08 17.47 8.65
C TYR A 353 -16.91 18.38 9.07
N PRO A 354 -17.02 19.05 10.23
CA PRO A 354 -15.96 19.97 10.72
C PRO A 354 -14.59 19.31 10.92
N GLU A 355 -14.58 18.00 11.15
CA GLU A 355 -13.36 17.18 11.27
C GLU A 355 -12.45 17.24 10.04
N LEU A 356 -12.98 17.61 8.88
CA LEU A 356 -12.19 17.83 7.67
C LEU A 356 -11.23 19.00 7.78
N GLU A 357 -11.58 20.02 8.58
CA GLU A 357 -10.69 21.17 8.85
C GLU A 357 -9.57 20.76 9.83
N THR A 358 -9.91 20.08 10.91
CA THR A 358 -8.93 19.66 11.92
C THR A 358 -7.98 18.59 11.41
N GLY A 359 -8.46 17.67 10.55
CA GLY A 359 -7.68 16.59 9.93
C GLY A 359 -6.93 17.00 8.64
N TRP A 360 -7.06 18.26 8.19
CA TRP A 360 -6.65 18.66 6.84
C TRP A 360 -5.18 18.40 6.51
N SER A 361 -4.27 18.66 7.45
CA SER A 361 -2.83 18.42 7.27
C SER A 361 -2.56 16.96 6.91
N THR A 362 -3.17 16.03 7.65
CA THR A 362 -3.04 14.58 7.41
C THR A 362 -3.69 14.17 6.09
N ILE A 363 -4.90 14.68 5.81
CA ILE A 363 -5.65 14.35 4.60
C ILE A 363 -4.85 14.75 3.35
N SER A 364 -4.37 15.98 3.33
CA SER A 364 -3.61 16.52 2.19
C SER A 364 -2.28 15.78 1.98
N GLU A 365 -1.51 15.55 3.05
CA GLU A 365 -0.23 14.82 2.97
C GLU A 365 -0.41 13.43 2.36
N VAL A 366 -1.41 12.68 2.84
CA VAL A 366 -1.68 11.31 2.36
C VAL A 366 -2.13 11.29 0.91
N ALA A 367 -3.07 12.13 0.53
CA ALA A 367 -3.62 12.14 -0.82
C ALA A 367 -2.60 12.63 -1.85
N TYR A 368 -1.86 13.70 -1.54
CA TYR A 368 -0.83 14.25 -2.42
C TYR A 368 0.35 13.30 -2.57
N GLY A 369 0.76 12.64 -1.48
CA GLY A 369 1.81 11.62 -1.50
C GLY A 369 1.45 10.41 -2.39
N GLU A 370 0.19 9.93 -2.35
CA GLU A 370 -0.26 8.83 -3.20
C GLU A 370 -0.38 9.27 -4.68
N GLU A 371 -0.83 10.51 -4.96
CA GLU A 371 -0.83 11.07 -6.30
C GLU A 371 0.58 11.14 -6.88
N ASP A 372 1.55 11.70 -6.14
CA ASP A 372 2.94 11.82 -6.57
C ASP A 372 3.58 10.45 -6.84
N ALA A 373 3.35 9.49 -5.95
CA ALA A 373 3.82 8.11 -6.13
C ALA A 373 3.21 7.47 -7.38
N PHE A 374 1.89 7.66 -7.58
CA PHE A 374 1.19 7.08 -8.72
C PHE A 374 1.56 7.73 -10.04
N ARG A 375 1.75 9.03 -10.09
CA ARG A 375 2.20 9.73 -11.33
C ARG A 375 3.54 9.17 -11.83
N ARG A 376 4.48 8.89 -10.90
CA ARG A 376 5.75 8.21 -11.26
C ARG A 376 5.52 6.79 -11.78
N THR A 377 4.66 6.03 -11.11
CA THR A 377 4.30 4.66 -11.51
C THR A 377 3.57 4.63 -12.86
N LEU A 378 2.65 5.57 -13.09
CA LEU A 378 1.86 5.64 -14.32
C LEU A 378 2.74 5.91 -15.54
N ALA A 379 3.73 6.79 -15.42
CA ALA A 379 4.65 7.07 -16.52
C ALA A 379 5.47 5.84 -16.96
N ALA A 380 5.99 5.07 -15.99
CA ALA A 380 6.71 3.84 -16.26
C ALA A 380 5.79 2.69 -16.71
N GLY A 381 4.68 2.48 -15.98
CA GLY A 381 3.76 1.37 -16.19
C GLY A 381 3.02 1.43 -17.52
N THR A 382 2.65 2.63 -17.98
CA THR A 382 2.00 2.82 -19.30
C THR A 382 2.91 2.31 -20.43
N THR A 383 4.19 2.66 -20.42
CA THR A 383 5.15 2.21 -21.44
C THR A 383 5.29 0.68 -21.45
N ILE A 384 5.33 0.06 -20.29
CA ILE A 384 5.44 -1.39 -20.15
C ILE A 384 4.16 -2.10 -20.63
N LEU A 385 3.00 -1.56 -20.23
CA LEU A 385 1.71 -2.10 -20.68
C LEU A 385 1.53 -1.97 -22.20
N ASP A 386 1.88 -0.83 -22.78
CA ASP A 386 1.81 -0.62 -24.23
C ASP A 386 2.69 -1.63 -24.97
N THR A 387 3.87 -1.95 -24.41
CA THR A 387 4.75 -3.00 -24.95
C THR A 387 4.09 -4.39 -24.85
N ALA A 388 3.47 -4.71 -23.73
CA ALA A 388 2.76 -5.99 -23.54
C ALA A 388 1.53 -6.11 -24.46
N VAL A 389 0.78 -5.03 -24.62
CA VAL A 389 -0.38 -4.94 -25.53
C VAL A 389 0.08 -5.10 -27.00
N ALA A 390 1.16 -4.42 -27.39
CA ALA A 390 1.71 -4.57 -28.75
C ALA A 390 2.17 -6.02 -29.03
N SER A 391 2.78 -6.68 -28.05
CA SER A 391 3.17 -8.09 -28.14
C SER A 391 1.93 -8.99 -28.26
N ALA A 392 0.91 -8.79 -27.42
CA ALA A 392 -0.34 -9.53 -27.46
C ALA A 392 -1.06 -9.41 -28.82
N LYS A 393 -1.13 -8.19 -29.38
CA LYS A 393 -1.70 -7.94 -30.72
C LYS A 393 -0.90 -8.64 -31.82
N LYS A 394 0.42 -8.69 -31.70
CA LYS A 394 1.30 -9.37 -32.66
C LYS A 394 1.16 -10.89 -32.59
N GLU A 395 1.04 -11.46 -31.38
CA GLU A 395 0.88 -12.90 -31.16
C GLU A 395 -0.49 -13.40 -31.58
N ALA A 396 -1.55 -12.62 -31.38
CA ALA A 396 -2.92 -12.97 -31.78
C ALA A 396 -3.12 -13.10 -33.31
N GLY A 397 -2.25 -12.50 -34.13
CA GLY A 397 -2.33 -12.53 -35.59
C GLY A 397 -3.64 -11.96 -36.12
N ARG A 398 -4.13 -12.47 -37.30
CA ARG A 398 -5.35 -11.99 -37.98
C ARG A 398 -6.65 -12.62 -37.46
N SER A 399 -6.59 -13.67 -36.66
CA SER A 399 -7.77 -14.50 -36.29
C SER A 399 -7.93 -14.75 -34.79
N GLY A 400 -6.99 -14.31 -33.97
CA GLY A 400 -7.03 -14.47 -32.51
C GLY A 400 -7.46 -13.18 -31.77
N ARG A 401 -8.09 -13.34 -30.59
CA ARG A 401 -8.36 -12.23 -29.68
C ARG A 401 -7.07 -11.90 -28.93
N PRO A 402 -6.56 -10.67 -28.97
CA PRO A 402 -5.31 -10.33 -28.31
C PRO A 402 -5.48 -10.40 -26.77
N LEU A 403 -4.52 -11.07 -26.10
CA LEU A 403 -4.56 -11.35 -24.68
C LEU A 403 -3.20 -11.03 -24.04
N VAL A 404 -3.16 -10.08 -23.10
CA VAL A 404 -1.99 -9.84 -22.25
C VAL A 404 -1.84 -11.00 -21.28
N SER A 405 -0.64 -11.59 -21.18
CA SER A 405 -0.41 -12.73 -20.30
C SER A 405 -0.56 -12.35 -18.81
N GLY A 406 -1.06 -13.30 -17.99
CA GLY A 406 -1.12 -13.12 -16.54
C GLY A 406 0.24 -12.86 -15.90
N LYS A 407 1.34 -13.36 -16.50
CA LYS A 407 2.71 -13.08 -16.06
C LYS A 407 3.08 -11.60 -16.27
N SER A 408 2.78 -11.02 -17.42
CA SER A 408 3.04 -9.59 -17.69
C SER A 408 2.19 -8.70 -16.75
N ALA A 409 0.93 -9.09 -16.53
CA ALA A 409 0.06 -8.38 -15.59
C ALA A 409 0.57 -8.48 -14.13
N PHE A 410 1.10 -9.64 -13.75
CA PHE A 410 1.72 -9.84 -12.43
C PHE A 410 3.01 -9.01 -12.27
N GLU A 411 3.87 -8.96 -13.27
CA GLU A 411 5.09 -8.16 -13.27
C GLU A 411 4.77 -6.66 -13.16
N LEU A 412 3.76 -6.17 -13.89
CA LEU A 412 3.24 -4.81 -13.76
C LEU A 412 2.77 -4.50 -12.34
N HIS A 413 2.04 -5.45 -11.73
CA HIS A 413 1.51 -5.27 -10.39
C HIS A 413 2.58 -5.36 -9.29
N ASP A 414 3.39 -6.41 -9.31
CA ASP A 414 4.32 -6.74 -8.23
C ASP A 414 5.60 -5.90 -8.26
N THR A 415 6.19 -5.74 -9.46
CA THR A 415 7.47 -5.05 -9.62
C THR A 415 7.31 -3.55 -9.78
N TYR A 416 6.31 -3.13 -10.54
CA TYR A 416 6.11 -1.71 -10.87
C TYR A 416 4.99 -1.04 -10.07
N GLY A 417 4.27 -1.79 -9.23
CA GLY A 417 3.16 -1.26 -8.43
C GLY A 417 1.95 -0.76 -9.24
N PHE A 418 1.78 -1.28 -10.47
CA PHE A 418 0.70 -0.91 -11.38
C PHE A 418 -0.53 -1.78 -11.11
N PRO A 419 -1.63 -1.24 -10.59
CA PRO A 419 -2.77 -2.05 -10.16
C PRO A 419 -3.37 -2.89 -11.28
N ILE A 420 -3.81 -4.11 -10.95
CA ILE A 420 -4.41 -5.02 -11.96
C ILE A 420 -5.67 -4.42 -12.59
N ASP A 421 -6.52 -3.74 -11.81
CA ASP A 421 -7.73 -3.11 -12.34
C ASP A 421 -7.39 -2.08 -13.41
N LEU A 422 -6.32 -1.31 -13.21
CA LEU A 422 -5.83 -0.34 -14.17
C LEU A 422 -5.26 -1.02 -15.41
N THR A 423 -4.57 -2.15 -15.23
CA THR A 423 -4.08 -2.98 -16.34
C THR A 423 -5.25 -3.49 -17.20
N LEU A 424 -6.32 -3.96 -16.55
CA LEU A 424 -7.55 -4.43 -17.21
C LEU A 424 -8.23 -3.29 -17.99
N GLU A 425 -8.45 -2.15 -17.36
CA GLU A 425 -9.09 -0.99 -17.99
C GLU A 425 -8.29 -0.49 -19.21
N MET A 426 -6.97 -0.30 -19.08
CA MET A 426 -6.12 0.24 -20.15
C MET A 426 -5.91 -0.77 -21.29
N ALA A 427 -5.90 -2.07 -21.00
CA ALA A 427 -5.86 -3.10 -22.02
C ALA A 427 -7.18 -3.15 -22.82
N ALA A 428 -8.32 -3.10 -22.11
CA ALA A 428 -9.65 -3.08 -22.73
C ALA A 428 -9.86 -1.86 -23.63
N GLU A 429 -9.40 -0.67 -23.22
CA GLU A 429 -9.41 0.55 -24.07
C GLU A 429 -8.65 0.36 -25.39
N GLN A 430 -7.61 -0.47 -25.38
CA GLN A 430 -6.83 -0.80 -26.57
C GLN A 430 -7.36 -2.04 -27.31
N GLY A 431 -8.52 -2.59 -26.92
CA GLY A 431 -9.16 -3.77 -27.52
C GLY A 431 -8.43 -5.07 -27.22
N VAL A 432 -7.79 -5.19 -26.06
CA VAL A 432 -6.99 -6.34 -25.63
C VAL A 432 -7.52 -6.84 -24.29
N ASP A 433 -7.70 -8.16 -24.16
CA ASP A 433 -8.05 -8.79 -22.88
C ASP A 433 -6.79 -9.08 -22.05
N VAL A 434 -6.96 -9.35 -20.76
CA VAL A 434 -5.89 -9.75 -19.84
C VAL A 434 -6.22 -11.10 -19.22
N ASP A 435 -5.24 -11.99 -19.11
CA ASP A 435 -5.40 -13.28 -18.43
C ASP A 435 -5.41 -13.09 -16.91
N GLU A 436 -6.59 -12.70 -16.41
CA GLU A 436 -6.82 -12.46 -14.98
C GLU A 436 -6.70 -13.75 -14.16
N SER A 437 -7.04 -14.91 -14.73
CA SER A 437 -6.98 -16.18 -14.03
C SER A 437 -5.53 -16.58 -13.72
N ALA A 438 -4.64 -16.46 -14.69
CA ALA A 438 -3.21 -16.68 -14.49
C ALA A 438 -2.58 -15.64 -13.56
N PHE A 439 -3.00 -14.37 -13.63
CA PHE A 439 -2.59 -13.34 -12.68
C PHE A 439 -2.95 -13.72 -11.23
N ARG A 440 -4.21 -14.11 -10.99
CA ARG A 440 -4.70 -14.51 -9.67
C ARG A 440 -3.95 -15.74 -9.13
N SER A 441 -3.62 -16.71 -9.99
CA SER A 441 -2.81 -17.86 -9.61
C SER A 441 -1.42 -17.46 -9.13
N LEU A 442 -0.72 -16.58 -9.86
CA LEU A 442 0.60 -16.06 -9.47
C LEU A 442 0.56 -15.27 -8.17
N MET A 443 -0.49 -14.45 -7.96
CA MET A 443 -0.71 -13.73 -6.70
C MET A 443 -0.92 -14.69 -5.52
N ASN A 444 -1.66 -15.78 -5.72
CA ASN A 444 -1.87 -16.79 -4.69
C ASN A 444 -0.57 -17.54 -4.37
N GLU A 445 0.20 -17.93 -5.39
CA GLU A 445 1.51 -18.54 -5.19
C GLU A 445 2.48 -17.65 -4.41
N GLN A 446 2.45 -16.33 -4.65
CA GLN A 446 3.24 -15.36 -3.89
C GLN A 446 2.77 -15.30 -2.43
N LYS A 447 1.45 -15.22 -2.20
CA LYS A 447 0.87 -15.25 -0.85
C LYS A 447 1.19 -16.55 -0.10
N GLU A 448 1.13 -17.68 -0.79
CA GLU A 448 1.48 -18.99 -0.21
C GLU A 448 2.96 -19.09 0.12
N ARG A 449 3.86 -18.59 -0.75
CA ARG A 449 5.30 -18.49 -0.46
C ARG A 449 5.56 -17.61 0.75
N ALA A 450 4.97 -16.43 0.82
CA ALA A 450 5.10 -15.54 1.98
C ALA A 450 4.54 -16.19 3.27
N ARG A 451 3.42 -16.93 3.17
CA ARG A 451 2.85 -17.70 4.29
C ARG A 451 3.72 -18.91 4.66
N ALA A 452 4.31 -19.58 3.68
CA ALA A 452 5.22 -20.71 3.92
C ALA A 452 6.52 -20.24 4.60
N ASP A 453 7.08 -19.10 4.18
CA ASP A 453 8.23 -18.46 4.85
C ASP A 453 7.89 -18.02 6.27
N ALA A 454 6.67 -17.48 6.48
CA ALA A 454 6.18 -17.15 7.81
C ALA A 454 5.90 -18.40 8.66
N ARG A 455 5.43 -19.50 8.05
CA ARG A 455 5.22 -20.80 8.72
C ARG A 455 6.52 -21.52 8.99
N ALA A 456 7.51 -21.47 8.11
CA ALA A 456 8.83 -22.07 8.32
C ALA A 456 9.59 -21.40 9.48
N LYS A 457 9.28 -20.12 9.76
CA LYS A 457 9.74 -19.38 10.94
C LYS A 457 8.90 -19.67 12.20
N LYS A 458 7.72 -20.27 12.07
CA LYS A 458 6.81 -20.66 13.16
C LYS A 458 6.66 -22.18 13.13
N THR A 459 7.64 -22.90 13.71
CA THR A 459 7.54 -24.34 13.92
C THR A 459 6.28 -24.69 14.73
N GLY A 460 5.51 -25.64 14.20
CA GLY A 460 4.47 -26.47 14.84
C GLY A 460 3.61 -25.80 15.92
N HIS A 461 2.41 -25.35 15.55
CA HIS A 461 1.40 -25.01 16.55
C HIS A 461 0.49 -26.22 16.78
N ALA A 462 0.34 -26.62 18.04
CA ALA A 462 -0.80 -27.42 18.48
C ALA A 462 -2.10 -26.73 18.07
N ASP A 463 -3.16 -27.48 17.87
CA ASP A 463 -4.49 -26.92 17.58
C ASP A 463 -4.86 -25.93 18.70
N ILE A 464 -5.25 -24.72 18.34
CA ILE A 464 -5.64 -23.66 19.30
C ILE A 464 -6.72 -24.13 20.28
N ARG A 465 -7.50 -25.15 19.90
CA ARG A 465 -8.52 -25.77 20.76
C ARG A 465 -7.91 -26.40 21.99
N VAL A 466 -6.77 -27.04 21.89
CA VAL A 466 -6.05 -27.66 23.02
C VAL A 466 -5.67 -26.60 24.05
N PHE A 467 -5.17 -25.47 23.62
CA PHE A 467 -4.80 -24.37 24.52
C PHE A 467 -6.00 -23.70 25.18
N ARG A 468 -7.16 -23.63 24.50
CA ARG A 468 -8.41 -23.14 25.09
C ARG A 468 -8.96 -24.11 26.13
N GLU A 469 -8.83 -25.40 25.93
CA GLU A 469 -9.21 -26.41 26.92
C GLU A 469 -8.32 -26.30 28.16
N LEU A 470 -6.99 -26.18 28.01
CA LEU A 470 -6.05 -25.94 29.09
C LEU A 470 -6.37 -24.65 29.87
N GLU A 471 -6.62 -23.53 29.17
CA GLU A 471 -7.03 -22.26 29.81
C GLU A 471 -8.29 -22.44 30.66
N LYS A 472 -9.30 -23.16 30.13
CA LYS A 472 -10.54 -23.45 30.86
C LYS A 472 -10.34 -24.33 32.07
N GLU A 473 -9.50 -25.36 31.97
CA GLU A 473 -9.13 -26.25 33.06
C GLU A 473 -8.37 -25.53 34.19
N MET A 474 -7.53 -24.56 33.83
CA MET A 474 -6.80 -23.69 34.77
C MET A 474 -7.73 -22.66 35.46
N GLY A 475 -8.95 -22.45 34.95
CA GLY A 475 -9.85 -21.38 35.43
C GLY A 475 -9.38 -19.97 35.01
N GLY A 476 -8.53 -19.87 33.98
CA GLY A 476 -7.95 -18.63 33.44
C GLY A 476 -6.55 -18.84 32.88
N GLY A 477 -5.90 -17.76 32.44
CA GLY A 477 -4.52 -17.81 31.92
C GLY A 477 -3.44 -17.84 33.00
N SER A 478 -2.18 -17.88 32.56
CA SER A 478 -1.01 -17.78 33.45
C SER A 478 -0.92 -16.37 34.07
N THR A 479 -0.56 -16.29 35.37
CA THR A 479 -0.27 -15.00 36.00
C THR A 479 1.12 -14.51 35.57
N PHE A 480 1.19 -13.41 34.83
CA PHE A 480 2.48 -12.84 34.39
C PHE A 480 3.08 -11.96 35.48
N LEU A 481 4.30 -12.31 35.93
CA LEU A 481 5.06 -11.63 36.98
C LEU A 481 6.26 -10.81 36.42
N GLY A 482 6.57 -10.97 35.13
CA GLY A 482 7.80 -10.51 34.50
C GLY A 482 7.96 -8.99 34.35
N TYR A 483 7.03 -8.17 34.83
CA TYR A 483 7.27 -6.72 34.95
C TYR A 483 8.18 -6.38 36.14
N THR A 484 8.12 -7.18 37.22
CA THR A 484 8.86 -6.92 38.47
C THR A 484 9.77 -8.07 38.88
N GLU A 485 9.52 -9.29 38.41
CA GLU A 485 10.25 -10.48 38.81
C GLU A 485 10.99 -11.13 37.64
N SER A 486 12.21 -11.60 37.91
CA SER A 486 13.04 -12.35 36.95
C SER A 486 13.00 -13.86 37.17
N SER A 487 12.41 -14.30 38.29
CA SER A 487 12.21 -15.70 38.64
C SER A 487 10.95 -15.87 39.47
N ALA A 488 10.33 -17.04 39.46
CA ALA A 488 9.15 -17.35 40.23
C ALA A 488 9.06 -18.86 40.55
N ASP A 489 8.53 -19.15 41.72
CA ASP A 489 8.03 -20.49 42.04
C ASP A 489 6.67 -20.65 41.34
N ALA A 490 6.51 -21.75 40.58
CA ALA A 490 5.33 -22.03 39.77
C ALA A 490 4.87 -23.48 39.91
N THR A 491 3.73 -23.78 39.33
CA THR A 491 3.23 -25.15 39.20
C THR A 491 3.00 -25.45 37.72
N VAL A 492 3.47 -26.62 37.26
CA VAL A 492 3.21 -27.10 35.89
C VAL A 492 1.72 -27.44 35.75
N THR A 493 1.02 -26.76 34.87
CA THR A 493 -0.42 -26.94 34.63
C THR A 493 -0.74 -27.66 33.34
N GLY A 494 0.20 -27.68 32.40
CA GLY A 494 0.08 -28.41 31.14
C GLY A 494 1.42 -28.71 30.50
N ILE A 495 1.49 -29.85 29.81
CA ILE A 495 2.65 -30.26 29.04
C ILE A 495 2.16 -30.80 27.70
N LEU A 496 2.80 -30.37 26.59
CA LEU A 496 2.52 -30.93 25.27
C LEU A 496 3.84 -31.40 24.64
N VAL A 497 3.75 -32.48 23.88
CA VAL A 497 4.81 -33.00 23.01
C VAL A 497 4.20 -33.13 21.62
N ASP A 498 4.83 -32.52 20.62
CA ASP A 498 4.30 -32.45 19.24
C ASP A 498 2.82 -31.98 19.17
N GLY A 499 2.44 -31.05 20.06
CA GLY A 499 1.08 -30.50 20.12
C GLY A 499 0.06 -31.43 20.81
N VAL A 500 0.46 -32.55 21.38
CA VAL A 500 -0.41 -33.51 22.07
C VAL A 500 -0.20 -33.39 23.59
N PRO A 501 -1.28 -33.15 24.39
CA PRO A 501 -1.17 -33.12 25.86
C PRO A 501 -0.61 -34.41 26.46
N GLN A 502 0.28 -34.25 27.41
CA GLN A 502 0.91 -35.35 28.16
C GLN A 502 0.79 -35.04 29.65
N SER A 503 0.62 -36.11 30.47
CA SER A 503 0.64 -35.96 31.93
C SER A 503 2.04 -36.04 32.51
N VAL A 504 2.97 -36.74 31.85
CA VAL A 504 4.37 -36.95 32.25
C VAL A 504 5.23 -37.08 31.00
N VAL A 505 6.42 -36.46 30.98
CA VAL A 505 7.41 -36.55 29.91
C VAL A 505 8.80 -36.75 30.54
N THR A 506 9.64 -37.63 29.94
CA THR A 506 11.00 -37.89 30.39
C THR A 506 12.03 -37.41 29.35
N ALA A 507 13.14 -36.84 29.82
CA ALA A 507 14.25 -36.35 29.00
C ALA A 507 14.95 -37.43 28.18
N PRO A 508 15.55 -37.12 27.01
CA PRO A 508 15.43 -35.80 26.33
C PRO A 508 14.15 -35.69 25.53
N ALA A 509 13.49 -34.55 25.56
CA ALA A 509 12.28 -34.31 24.79
C ALA A 509 12.05 -32.79 24.50
N GLU A 510 11.55 -32.47 23.31
CA GLU A 510 11.01 -31.15 23.00
C GLU A 510 9.62 -31.03 23.66
N VAL A 511 9.41 -29.97 24.42
CA VAL A 511 8.19 -29.79 25.21
C VAL A 511 7.63 -28.38 25.10
N GLU A 512 6.30 -28.29 25.18
CA GLU A 512 5.59 -27.04 25.43
C GLU A 512 5.02 -27.11 26.86
N VAL A 513 5.47 -26.22 27.74
CA VAL A 513 5.10 -26.21 29.16
C VAL A 513 4.25 -25.03 29.50
N VAL A 514 3.14 -25.25 30.17
CA VAL A 514 2.24 -24.21 30.72
C VAL A 514 2.40 -24.17 32.23
N LEU A 515 2.58 -22.95 32.77
CA LEU A 515 2.71 -22.70 34.20
C LEU A 515 1.52 -21.87 34.72
N ASP A 516 1.14 -22.05 36.01
CA ASP A 516 0.11 -21.24 36.69
C ASP A 516 0.53 -19.76 36.77
N ARG A 517 1.83 -19.52 36.94
CA ARG A 517 2.45 -18.17 36.94
C ARG A 517 3.83 -18.22 36.31
N THR A 518 4.25 -17.09 35.72
CA THR A 518 5.51 -17.05 34.98
C THR A 518 6.15 -15.67 34.97
N PRO A 519 7.52 -15.58 35.07
CA PRO A 519 8.26 -14.36 34.81
C PRO A 519 8.56 -14.16 33.31
N PHE A 520 8.32 -15.19 32.47
CA PHE A 520 8.65 -15.17 31.05
C PHE A 520 7.67 -14.34 30.23
N TYR A 521 8.17 -13.37 29.48
CA TYR A 521 7.40 -12.60 28.50
C TYR A 521 7.20 -13.42 27.23
N ALA A 522 5.95 -13.56 26.81
CA ALA A 522 5.61 -14.16 25.53
C ALA A 522 5.80 -13.17 24.38
N GLU A 523 6.25 -13.63 23.22
CA GLU A 523 6.44 -12.79 22.04
C GLU A 523 5.16 -12.07 21.65
N MET A 524 5.16 -10.76 21.78
CA MET A 524 4.00 -9.90 21.50
C MET A 524 4.42 -8.44 21.27
N GLY A 525 3.65 -7.69 20.44
CA GLY A 525 3.87 -6.25 20.25
C GLY A 525 5.25 -5.89 19.68
N GLY A 526 5.88 -6.82 18.95
CA GLY A 526 7.21 -6.62 18.38
C GLY A 526 8.37 -6.88 19.35
N GLN A 527 8.09 -7.20 20.62
CA GLN A 527 9.12 -7.65 21.55
C GLN A 527 9.30 -9.17 21.45
N LEU A 528 10.55 -9.64 21.23
CA LEU A 528 10.87 -11.07 21.23
C LEU A 528 10.65 -11.70 22.62
N ALA A 529 10.34 -12.99 22.63
CA ALA A 529 10.18 -13.78 23.82
C ALA A 529 11.45 -13.86 24.69
N ASP A 530 11.22 -14.10 25.97
CA ASP A 530 12.33 -14.46 26.86
C ASP A 530 12.83 -15.90 26.63
N GLN A 531 14.03 -16.11 27.09
CA GLN A 531 14.69 -17.39 27.23
C GLN A 531 15.10 -17.62 28.67
N GLY A 532 15.36 -18.87 29.04
CA GLY A 532 15.79 -19.18 30.41
C GLY A 532 15.59 -20.64 30.75
N THR A 533 15.34 -20.95 32.03
CA THR A 533 15.22 -22.31 32.52
C THR A 533 14.01 -22.51 33.41
N ILE A 534 13.39 -23.68 33.35
CA ILE A 534 12.39 -24.15 34.30
C ILE A 534 13.02 -25.38 35.01
N ARG A 535 13.32 -25.24 36.30
CA ARG A 535 13.88 -26.33 37.13
C ARG A 535 12.76 -26.99 37.90
N LEU A 536 12.73 -28.29 37.90
CA LEU A 536 11.74 -29.12 38.56
C LEU A 536 12.24 -29.59 39.92
N ALA A 537 11.32 -29.98 40.80
CA ALA A 537 11.63 -30.37 42.19
C ALA A 537 12.47 -31.63 42.27
N ASP A 538 12.37 -32.53 41.29
CA ASP A 538 13.15 -33.78 41.19
C ASP A 538 14.55 -33.62 40.54
N GLY A 539 14.89 -32.37 40.13
CA GLY A 539 16.16 -32.05 39.51
C GLY A 539 16.07 -31.98 37.96
N GLY A 540 14.91 -32.23 37.36
CA GLY A 540 14.72 -32.06 35.93
C GLY A 540 14.87 -30.60 35.51
N THR A 541 15.28 -30.36 34.26
CA THR A 541 15.50 -29.02 33.73
C THR A 541 14.94 -28.90 32.30
N VAL A 542 14.12 -27.92 32.08
CA VAL A 542 13.67 -27.48 30.75
C VAL A 542 14.44 -26.22 30.38
N GLU A 543 15.18 -26.26 29.28
CA GLU A 543 15.77 -25.09 28.66
C GLU A 543 14.72 -24.44 27.76
N VAL A 544 14.30 -23.21 28.09
CA VAL A 544 13.27 -22.47 27.37
C VAL A 544 13.90 -21.58 26.31
N ASP A 545 13.59 -21.85 25.05
CA ASP A 545 14.09 -21.12 23.89
C ASP A 545 13.11 -20.06 23.37
N ASP A 546 11.80 -20.26 23.58
CA ASP A 546 10.73 -19.40 23.09
C ASP A 546 9.50 -19.43 24.01
N VAL A 547 8.75 -18.35 24.05
CA VAL A 547 7.48 -18.28 24.80
C VAL A 547 6.44 -17.61 23.93
N GLN A 548 5.29 -18.27 23.76
CA GLN A 548 4.19 -17.83 22.93
C GLN A 548 2.89 -17.71 23.75
N ALA A 549 1.96 -16.85 23.27
CA ALA A 549 0.63 -16.71 23.84
C ALA A 549 -0.44 -17.04 22.80
N PRO A 550 -0.68 -18.33 22.49
CA PRO A 550 -1.66 -18.75 21.48
C PRO A 550 -3.10 -18.38 21.85
N VAL A 551 -3.39 -18.25 23.13
CA VAL A 551 -4.63 -17.72 23.70
C VAL A 551 -4.27 -16.55 24.63
N LYS A 552 -5.09 -15.52 24.65
CA LYS A 552 -4.83 -14.32 25.44
C LYS A 552 -4.62 -14.66 26.91
N GLY A 553 -3.45 -14.29 27.43
CA GLY A 553 -3.08 -14.51 28.83
C GLY A 553 -2.51 -15.92 29.16
N LEU A 554 -2.51 -16.86 28.21
CA LEU A 554 -1.90 -18.16 28.40
C LEU A 554 -0.47 -18.18 27.87
N HIS A 555 0.54 -18.33 28.72
CA HIS A 555 1.96 -18.39 28.36
C HIS A 555 2.40 -19.85 28.17
N VAL A 556 2.85 -20.16 26.96
CA VAL A 556 3.36 -21.48 26.56
C VAL A 556 4.86 -21.40 26.35
N HIS A 557 5.61 -22.06 27.25
CA HIS A 557 7.08 -22.10 27.24
C HIS A 557 7.53 -23.26 26.36
N ARG A 558 8.24 -22.97 25.28
CA ARG A 558 8.79 -23.95 24.35
C ARG A 558 10.26 -24.16 24.64
N GLY A 559 10.67 -25.40 24.65
CA GLY A 559 12.06 -25.72 24.90
C GLY A 559 12.33 -27.21 25.01
N THR A 560 13.53 -27.54 25.43
CA THR A 560 14.02 -28.92 25.55
C THR A 560 14.08 -29.32 27.01
N LEU A 561 13.38 -30.39 27.38
CA LEU A 561 13.65 -31.10 28.64
C LEU A 561 14.98 -31.85 28.49
N THR A 562 16.03 -31.33 29.12
CA THR A 562 17.39 -31.82 28.98
C THR A 562 17.72 -32.93 29.97
N GLU A 563 17.13 -32.86 31.17
CA GLU A 563 17.39 -33.81 32.27
C GLU A 563 16.10 -34.08 33.06
N GLY A 564 15.96 -35.28 33.63
CA GLY A 564 14.87 -35.65 34.54
C GLY A 564 13.54 -35.95 33.89
N THR A 565 12.48 -35.70 34.62
CA THR A 565 11.08 -35.96 34.22
C THR A 565 10.22 -34.77 34.61
N ILE A 566 9.29 -34.36 33.76
CA ILE A 566 8.30 -33.30 34.06
C ILE A 566 6.90 -33.90 34.14
N ALA A 567 6.12 -33.51 35.15
CA ALA A 567 4.75 -33.96 35.36
C ALA A 567 3.79 -32.80 35.62
N VAL A 568 2.53 -32.94 35.17
CA VAL A 568 1.46 -31.97 35.47
C VAL A 568 1.18 -32.00 36.98
N GLY A 569 1.08 -30.81 37.60
CA GLY A 569 0.92 -30.61 39.04
C GLY A 569 2.23 -30.49 39.81
N GLU A 570 3.37 -30.68 39.16
CA GLU A 570 4.70 -30.58 39.80
C GLU A 570 5.08 -29.13 40.09
N LYS A 571 5.84 -28.90 41.17
CA LYS A 571 6.43 -27.60 41.48
C LYS A 571 7.67 -27.35 40.65
N ALA A 572 7.75 -26.14 40.12
CA ALA A 572 8.85 -25.72 39.28
C ALA A 572 9.37 -24.34 39.72
N PHE A 573 10.64 -24.08 39.47
CA PHE A 573 11.23 -22.74 39.59
C PHE A 573 11.60 -22.24 38.21
N ALA A 574 10.85 -21.22 37.78
CA ALA A 574 10.99 -20.56 36.46
C ALA A 574 11.94 -19.37 36.59
N GLN A 575 12.98 -19.31 35.75
CA GLN A 575 13.97 -18.23 35.76
C GLN A 575 14.33 -17.79 34.34
N ILE A 576 14.20 -16.51 34.06
CA ILE A 576 14.58 -15.93 32.75
C ILE A 576 16.07 -15.60 32.68
N ASP A 577 16.59 -15.51 31.44
CA ASP A 577 17.87 -14.87 31.16
C ASP A 577 17.71 -13.34 31.33
N SER A 578 18.14 -12.85 32.49
CA SER A 578 17.99 -11.42 32.85
C SER A 578 18.83 -10.50 31.98
N ALA A 579 19.99 -10.99 31.45
CA ALA A 579 20.82 -10.19 30.57
C ALA A 579 20.15 -10.01 29.20
N ARG A 580 19.58 -11.08 28.64
CA ARG A 580 18.78 -11.03 27.42
C ARG A 580 17.54 -10.12 27.60
N ARG A 581 16.78 -10.29 28.68
CA ARG A 581 15.61 -9.45 29.00
C ARG A 581 15.98 -7.98 29.04
N LEU A 582 17.08 -7.63 29.72
CA LEU A 582 17.54 -6.25 29.83
C LEU A 582 17.93 -5.69 28.46
N ALA A 583 18.62 -6.47 27.62
CA ALA A 583 18.99 -6.04 26.29
C ALA A 583 17.74 -5.77 25.41
N ILE A 584 16.70 -6.62 25.51
CA ILE A 584 15.43 -6.42 24.80
C ILE A 584 14.65 -5.21 25.36
N ALA A 585 14.59 -5.05 26.69
CA ALA A 585 13.91 -3.91 27.33
C ALA A 585 14.56 -2.57 26.93
N ARG A 586 15.88 -2.53 26.77
CA ARG A 586 16.62 -1.36 26.22
C ARG A 586 16.15 -1.07 24.78
N ALA A 587 16.09 -2.09 23.93
CA ALA A 587 15.65 -1.94 22.56
C ALA A 587 14.18 -1.48 22.48
N HIS A 588 13.30 -2.04 23.33
CA HIS A 588 11.89 -1.67 23.35
C HIS A 588 11.65 -0.26 23.83
N THR A 589 12.32 0.16 24.90
CA THR A 589 12.23 1.54 25.37
C THR A 589 12.76 2.52 24.31
N SER A 590 13.85 2.14 23.62
CA SER A 590 14.39 2.93 22.51
C SER A 590 13.43 3.09 21.35
N THR A 591 12.59 2.08 21.09
CA THR A 591 11.56 2.13 20.04
C THR A 591 10.57 3.26 20.30
N HIS A 592 10.06 3.41 21.51
CA HIS A 592 9.20 4.54 21.90
C HIS A 592 9.90 5.89 21.75
N MET A 593 11.18 5.96 22.10
CA MET A 593 11.96 7.19 21.97
C MET A 593 12.18 7.58 20.49
N VAL A 594 12.47 6.59 19.62
CA VAL A 594 12.59 6.82 18.17
C VAL A 594 11.26 7.23 17.58
N HIS A 595 10.15 6.59 17.98
CA HIS A 595 8.80 6.95 17.55
C HIS A 595 8.49 8.41 17.90
N LYS A 596 8.77 8.84 19.14
CA LYS A 596 8.59 10.23 19.56
C LYS A 596 9.48 11.20 18.78
N ALA A 597 10.74 10.85 18.55
CA ALA A 597 11.66 11.67 17.75
C ALA A 597 11.20 11.81 16.28
N LEU A 598 10.63 10.76 15.70
CA LEU A 598 10.01 10.80 14.37
C LEU A 598 8.84 11.80 14.32
N HIS A 599 7.97 11.80 15.33
CA HIS A 599 6.88 12.78 15.42
C HIS A 599 7.41 14.22 15.51
N GLU A 600 8.50 14.45 16.27
CA GLU A 600 9.06 15.80 16.45
C GLU A 600 9.83 16.31 15.21
N ILE A 601 10.48 15.43 14.45
CA ILE A 601 11.43 15.82 13.40
C ILE A 601 10.84 15.63 12.00
N VAL A 602 10.00 14.60 11.81
CA VAL A 602 9.49 14.24 10.50
C VAL A 602 8.02 14.68 10.34
N SER A 603 7.12 14.10 11.09
CA SER A 603 5.67 14.39 11.01
C SER A 603 4.91 13.66 12.11
N ASP A 604 3.85 14.27 12.64
CA ASP A 604 2.90 13.63 13.56
C ASP A 604 2.22 12.40 12.94
N ASN A 605 2.27 12.26 11.61
CA ASN A 605 1.74 11.12 10.87
C ASN A 605 2.72 9.95 10.73
N ALA A 606 3.96 10.08 11.21
CA ALA A 606 4.96 9.01 11.20
C ALA A 606 4.64 7.92 12.24
N THR A 607 3.42 7.38 12.16
CA THR A 607 2.89 6.40 13.11
C THR A 607 3.44 5.00 12.87
N GLN A 608 3.54 4.21 13.94
CA GLN A 608 4.02 2.83 13.88
C GLN A 608 3.20 1.97 12.91
N ALA A 609 3.89 1.22 12.05
CA ALA A 609 3.33 0.18 11.20
C ALA A 609 3.77 -1.22 11.63
N GLY A 610 4.86 -1.32 12.36
CA GLY A 610 5.41 -2.54 12.94
C GLY A 610 6.67 -2.26 13.73
N SER A 611 7.12 -3.21 14.54
CA SER A 611 8.41 -3.14 15.26
C SER A 611 8.98 -4.52 15.52
N GLU A 612 10.28 -4.58 15.78
CA GLU A 612 10.96 -5.77 16.34
C GLU A 612 12.03 -5.29 17.31
N ASN A 613 11.93 -5.79 18.54
CA ASN A 613 12.87 -5.51 19.61
C ASN A 613 13.58 -6.80 20.02
N SER A 614 14.84 -6.89 19.65
CA SER A 614 15.73 -8.04 19.90
C SER A 614 16.93 -7.60 20.75
N PRO A 615 17.73 -8.53 21.27
CA PRO A 615 18.92 -8.16 22.03
C PRO A 615 19.83 -7.22 21.25
N SER A 616 20.07 -6.03 21.81
CA SER A 616 20.96 -5.00 21.25
C SER A 616 20.57 -4.40 19.88
N ARG A 617 19.37 -4.68 19.38
CA ARG A 617 18.87 -4.17 18.10
C ARG A 617 17.38 -3.87 18.17
N MET A 618 16.97 -2.80 17.50
CA MET A 618 15.56 -2.49 17.24
C MET A 618 15.32 -2.24 15.75
N ARG A 619 14.13 -2.59 15.26
CA ARG A 619 13.58 -2.18 13.98
C ARG A 619 12.26 -1.49 14.23
N PHE A 620 12.06 -0.36 13.56
CA PHE A 620 10.83 0.40 13.66
C PHE A 620 10.30 0.73 12.27
N ASP A 621 9.13 0.20 11.97
CA ASP A 621 8.43 0.45 10.72
C ASP A 621 7.40 1.54 10.96
N PHE A 622 7.46 2.59 10.15
CA PHE A 622 6.59 3.76 10.30
C PHE A 622 6.00 4.20 8.97
N ARG A 623 4.88 4.90 9.04
CA ARG A 623 4.19 5.41 7.86
C ARG A 623 4.83 6.71 7.42
N HIS A 624 5.38 6.72 6.20
CA HIS A 624 5.92 7.93 5.57
C HIS A 624 6.05 7.72 4.06
N GLY A 625 5.71 8.76 3.27
CA GLY A 625 5.60 8.66 1.82
C GLY A 625 6.93 8.72 1.07
N SER A 626 7.99 9.29 1.67
CA SER A 626 9.30 9.51 1.04
C SER A 626 10.45 9.02 1.91
N ALA A 627 11.64 8.88 1.32
CA ALA A 627 12.86 8.62 2.09
C ALA A 627 13.17 9.80 3.02
N LEU A 628 13.65 9.49 4.23
CA LEU A 628 14.15 10.53 5.13
C LEU A 628 15.44 11.13 4.57
N ALA A 629 15.59 12.44 4.74
CA ALA A 629 16.83 13.10 4.45
C ALA A 629 17.91 12.74 5.48
N SER A 630 19.18 12.82 5.10
CA SER A 630 20.30 12.42 5.97
C SER A 630 20.36 13.25 7.27
N ASP A 631 19.99 14.51 7.21
CA ASP A 631 19.90 15.41 8.37
C ASP A 631 18.74 15.03 9.32
N GLN A 632 17.62 14.54 8.79
CA GLN A 632 16.53 14.02 9.61
C GLN A 632 16.96 12.73 10.34
N ILE A 633 17.64 11.80 9.66
CA ILE A 633 18.15 10.56 10.28
C ILE A 633 19.14 10.89 11.40
N SER A 634 20.10 11.77 11.12
CA SER A 634 21.06 12.22 12.13
C SER A 634 20.37 12.97 13.28
N GLY A 635 19.37 13.79 12.97
CA GLY A 635 18.59 14.52 13.96
C GLY A 635 17.80 13.59 14.90
N ILE A 636 17.24 12.49 14.38
CA ILE A 636 16.55 11.47 15.19
C ILE A 636 17.55 10.81 16.14
N GLU A 637 18.71 10.36 15.63
CA GLU A 637 19.76 9.75 16.47
C GLU A 637 20.23 10.72 17.56
N GLU A 638 20.52 11.95 17.21
CA GLU A 638 20.93 13.00 18.14
C GLU A 638 19.86 13.28 19.19
N ARG A 639 18.60 13.44 18.77
CA ARG A 639 17.47 13.72 19.68
C ARG A 639 17.31 12.61 20.70
N VAL A 640 17.35 11.35 20.26
CA VAL A 640 17.20 10.20 21.15
C VAL A 640 18.39 10.12 22.12
N ASN A 641 19.64 10.22 21.64
CA ASN A 641 20.82 10.14 22.51
C ASN A 641 20.89 11.30 23.51
N ASN A 642 20.45 12.52 23.15
CA ASN A 642 20.33 13.61 24.08
C ASN A 642 19.33 13.29 25.21
N ARG A 643 18.16 12.74 24.89
CA ARG A 643 17.17 12.32 25.87
C ARG A 643 17.63 11.13 26.73
N LEU A 644 18.50 10.25 26.20
CA LEU A 644 19.14 9.22 27.01
C LEU A 644 20.00 9.80 28.14
N SER A 645 20.74 10.86 27.82
CA SER A 645 21.66 11.50 28.79
C SER A 645 20.95 12.30 29.91
N GLU A 646 19.64 12.60 29.70
CA GLU A 646 18.81 13.24 30.72
C GLU A 646 18.33 12.28 31.82
N ASP A 647 18.53 10.97 31.64
CA ASP A 647 18.09 9.88 32.54
C ASP A 647 16.62 9.98 32.94
N LEU A 648 15.77 10.14 31.95
CA LEU A 648 14.33 10.30 32.14
C LEU A 648 13.70 9.04 32.74
N ALA A 649 12.84 9.22 33.75
CA ALA A 649 12.10 8.11 34.34
C ALA A 649 11.15 7.43 33.30
N VAL A 650 11.10 6.10 33.31
CA VAL A 650 10.13 5.29 32.58
C VAL A 650 9.16 4.68 33.59
N THR A 651 7.91 5.09 33.48
CA THR A 651 6.83 4.66 34.39
C THR A 651 5.70 4.04 33.61
N ASP A 652 4.90 3.21 34.27
CA ASP A 652 3.71 2.63 33.69
C ASP A 652 2.52 2.72 34.64
N GLU A 653 1.32 2.82 34.07
CA GLU A 653 0.06 2.89 34.79
C GLU A 653 -1.02 2.14 34.03
N ILE A 654 -1.88 1.43 34.78
CA ILE A 654 -3.08 0.79 34.21
C ILE A 654 -4.25 1.73 34.41
N MET A 655 -4.93 2.08 33.32
CA MET A 655 -6.06 2.99 33.34
C MET A 655 -7.12 2.61 32.31
N ASP A 656 -8.27 3.25 32.37
CA ASP A 656 -9.31 3.11 31.36
C ASP A 656 -8.84 3.67 30.01
N ILE A 657 -9.24 3.03 28.88
CA ILE A 657 -8.77 3.42 27.55
C ILE A 657 -9.15 4.87 27.17
N ASP A 658 -10.33 5.34 27.64
CA ASP A 658 -10.76 6.71 27.33
C ASP A 658 -9.96 7.73 28.17
N ALA A 659 -9.64 7.36 29.42
CA ALA A 659 -8.74 8.13 30.27
C ALA A 659 -7.33 8.19 29.67
N ALA A 660 -6.82 7.09 29.14
CA ALA A 660 -5.51 7.02 28.45
C ALA A 660 -5.46 7.95 27.25
N ARG A 661 -6.50 7.94 26.42
CA ARG A 661 -6.64 8.85 25.27
C ARG A 661 -6.72 10.32 25.69
N ALA A 662 -7.51 10.61 26.72
CA ALA A 662 -7.62 11.97 27.29
C ALA A 662 -6.28 12.46 27.87
N ALA A 663 -5.45 11.55 28.40
CA ALA A 663 -4.10 11.85 28.86
C ALA A 663 -3.06 11.99 27.73
N GLY A 664 -3.47 11.89 26.46
CA GLY A 664 -2.61 12.02 25.29
C GLY A 664 -1.78 10.77 24.98
N ALA A 665 -2.15 9.60 25.49
CA ALA A 665 -1.45 8.37 25.17
C ALA A 665 -1.71 7.95 23.72
N MET A 666 -0.65 7.67 22.97
CA MET A 666 -0.72 7.18 21.60
C MET A 666 -1.17 5.71 21.61
N ALA A 667 -2.23 5.43 20.84
CA ALA A 667 -2.73 4.08 20.58
C ALA A 667 -2.43 3.70 19.13
N LEU A 668 -2.00 2.46 18.90
CA LEU A 668 -1.81 1.96 17.54
C LEU A 668 -3.15 1.86 16.84
N PHE A 669 -3.23 2.41 15.63
CA PHE A 669 -4.45 2.40 14.83
C PHE A 669 -4.76 0.97 14.35
N GLY A 670 -5.99 0.48 14.64
CA GLY A 670 -6.45 -0.86 14.22
C GLY A 670 -6.22 -1.98 15.24
N GLU A 671 -5.56 -1.71 16.37
CA GLU A 671 -5.46 -2.65 17.49
C GLU A 671 -6.75 -2.64 18.33
N LYS A 672 -7.17 -3.84 18.78
CA LYS A 672 -8.31 -3.99 19.70
C LYS A 672 -7.80 -3.96 21.15
N TYR A 673 -8.03 -2.86 21.82
CA TYR A 673 -7.70 -2.70 23.23
C TYR A 673 -8.89 -3.09 24.12
N GLY A 674 -8.59 -3.65 25.29
CA GLY A 674 -9.61 -3.87 26.33
C GLY A 674 -10.04 -2.56 27.00
N LYS A 675 -11.00 -2.62 27.93
CA LYS A 675 -11.41 -1.45 28.74
C LYS A 675 -10.26 -0.89 29.59
N GLN A 676 -9.40 -1.77 30.10
CA GLN A 676 -8.19 -1.40 30.85
C GLN A 676 -6.96 -1.59 29.97
N VAL A 677 -6.10 -0.59 29.94
CA VAL A 677 -4.87 -0.56 29.14
C VAL A 677 -3.69 -0.12 29.99
N ARG A 678 -2.49 -0.64 29.68
CA ARG A 678 -1.24 -0.20 30.30
C ARG A 678 -0.65 0.93 29.46
N VAL A 679 -0.42 2.09 30.07
CA VAL A 679 0.22 3.27 29.49
C VAL A 679 1.65 3.34 29.99
N VAL A 680 2.62 3.35 29.10
CA VAL A 680 4.04 3.56 29.38
C VAL A 680 4.38 5.02 29.09
N SER A 681 4.97 5.70 30.07
CA SER A 681 5.38 7.10 30.00
C SER A 681 6.88 7.23 30.15
N ILE A 682 7.54 7.99 29.27
CA ILE A 682 8.97 8.30 29.33
C ILE A 682 9.12 9.80 29.52
N GLY A 683 9.80 10.23 30.62
CA GLY A 683 9.97 11.64 30.95
C GLY A 683 8.64 12.37 31.18
N GLY A 684 7.70 11.70 31.86
CA GLY A 684 6.37 12.23 32.13
C GLY A 684 5.53 12.35 30.86
N ASP A 685 5.33 13.56 30.36
CA ASP A 685 4.51 13.83 29.16
C ASP A 685 5.28 13.80 27.84
N TRP A 686 6.58 13.55 27.86
CA TRP A 686 7.36 13.58 26.62
C TRP A 686 6.95 12.49 25.64
N SER A 687 6.85 11.23 26.11
CA SER A 687 6.31 10.13 25.32
C SER A 687 5.34 9.32 26.17
N LYS A 688 4.12 9.08 25.68
CA LYS A 688 3.09 8.24 26.31
C LYS A 688 2.51 7.33 25.27
N GLU A 689 2.59 6.00 25.49
CA GLU A 689 2.08 5.02 24.53
C GLU A 689 1.40 3.84 25.25
N LEU A 690 0.41 3.25 24.59
CA LEU A 690 -0.20 1.99 25.03
C LEU A 690 0.78 0.85 24.76
N CYS A 691 1.33 0.23 25.79
CA CYS A 691 2.34 -0.81 25.63
C CYS A 691 2.29 -1.88 26.73
N ALA A 692 2.27 -3.16 26.33
CA ALA A 692 2.33 -4.31 27.22
C ALA A 692 3.74 -4.91 27.35
N GLY A 693 4.75 -4.30 26.76
CA GLY A 693 6.13 -4.81 26.77
C GLY A 693 6.91 -4.50 28.04
N THR A 694 8.13 -4.99 28.13
CA THR A 694 9.04 -4.74 29.25
C THR A 694 9.98 -3.58 28.92
N HIS A 695 10.26 -2.74 29.91
CA HIS A 695 11.03 -1.50 29.75
C HIS A 695 12.11 -1.38 30.82
N VAL A 696 13.10 -0.52 30.54
CA VAL A 696 14.08 -0.11 31.55
C VAL A 696 13.48 0.92 32.51
N PRO A 697 13.97 1.05 33.75
CA PRO A 697 13.39 1.99 34.73
C PRO A 697 13.69 3.47 34.40
N SER A 698 14.75 3.74 33.65
CA SER A 698 15.06 5.08 33.15
C SER A 698 15.87 5.02 31.86
N THR A 699 15.89 6.12 31.11
CA THR A 699 16.55 6.17 29.79
C THR A 699 18.07 6.01 29.90
N GLY A 700 18.70 6.39 31.02
CA GLY A 700 20.12 6.18 31.27
C GLY A 700 20.57 4.72 31.26
N HIS A 701 19.65 3.76 31.53
CA HIS A 701 19.94 2.32 31.46
C HIS A 701 20.04 1.78 30.03
N ILE A 702 19.64 2.55 29.03
CA ILE A 702 19.70 2.12 27.62
C ILE A 702 21.14 2.14 27.10
N GLY A 703 21.90 3.15 27.50
CA GLY A 703 23.28 3.36 27.07
C GLY A 703 23.32 4.27 25.84
N ARG A 704 23.40 3.72 24.64
CA ARG A 704 23.48 4.47 23.38
C ARG A 704 22.62 3.83 22.30
N ILE A 705 22.14 4.67 21.36
CA ILE A 705 21.53 4.22 20.09
C ILE A 705 22.42 4.67 18.93
N ALA A 706 22.60 3.78 17.94
CA ALA A 706 23.21 4.06 16.65
C ALA A 706 22.24 3.68 15.53
N VAL A 707 21.78 4.65 14.77
CA VAL A 707 20.88 4.40 13.62
C VAL A 707 21.72 3.91 12.44
N LEU A 708 21.46 2.70 11.98
CA LEU A 708 22.19 2.07 10.86
C LEU A 708 21.72 2.62 9.51
N GLY A 709 20.48 3.02 9.44
CA GLY A 709 19.90 3.57 8.23
C GLY A 709 18.39 3.48 8.19
N GLU A 710 17.85 3.97 7.07
CA GLU A 710 16.43 3.98 6.77
C GLU A 710 16.20 3.35 5.40
N SER A 711 15.11 2.60 5.23
CA SER A 711 14.78 1.92 3.98
C SER A 711 13.28 1.79 3.77
N SER A 712 12.86 1.61 2.50
CA SER A 712 11.47 1.28 2.17
C SER A 712 11.21 -0.21 2.35
N ILE A 713 10.10 -0.57 2.99
CA ILE A 713 9.64 -1.96 3.12
C ILE A 713 8.28 -2.19 2.45
N GLY A 714 7.70 -1.14 1.92
CA GLY A 714 6.41 -1.19 1.24
C GLY A 714 5.98 0.22 0.81
N SER A 715 4.89 0.31 0.08
CA SER A 715 4.34 1.60 -0.32
C SER A 715 3.86 2.38 0.90
N GLY A 716 4.45 3.56 1.13
CA GLY A 716 4.11 4.42 2.27
C GLY A 716 4.56 3.87 3.63
N VAL A 717 5.45 2.87 3.66
CA VAL A 717 6.03 2.34 4.90
C VAL A 717 7.55 2.34 4.80
N ARG A 718 8.17 2.96 5.79
CA ARG A 718 9.61 3.10 5.92
C ARG A 718 10.08 2.36 7.18
N ARG A 719 11.32 1.93 7.19
CA ARG A 719 11.94 1.20 8.30
C ARG A 719 13.19 1.94 8.78
N ILE A 720 13.29 2.16 10.07
CA ILE A 720 14.54 2.50 10.75
C ILE A 720 15.09 1.22 11.40
N ASP A 721 16.35 0.93 11.12
CA ASP A 721 17.16 -0.07 11.81
C ASP A 721 18.15 0.64 12.74
N ALA A 722 18.22 0.23 14.00
CA ALA A 722 19.15 0.80 14.96
C ALA A 722 19.73 -0.26 15.90
N LEU A 723 20.95 -0.02 16.32
CA LEU A 723 21.62 -0.78 17.39
C LEU A 723 21.46 -0.04 18.72
N VAL A 724 21.36 -0.81 19.80
CA VAL A 724 21.08 -0.27 21.14
C VAL A 724 22.07 -0.86 22.14
N GLY A 725 22.52 -0.02 23.10
CA GLY A 725 23.41 -0.42 24.19
C GLY A 725 24.72 -1.05 23.69
N GLU A 726 25.01 -2.29 24.07
CA GLU A 726 26.24 -3.01 23.68
C GLU A 726 26.41 -3.12 22.18
N GLY A 727 25.32 -3.31 21.41
CA GLY A 727 25.36 -3.33 19.95
C GLY A 727 25.82 -2.01 19.36
N ALA A 728 25.35 -0.89 19.88
CA ALA A 728 25.75 0.45 19.44
C ALA A 728 27.22 0.76 19.80
N TYR A 729 27.66 0.38 20.99
CA TYR A 729 29.09 0.52 21.39
C TYR A 729 30.01 -0.32 20.51
N GLY A 730 29.65 -1.58 20.26
CA GLY A 730 30.42 -2.47 19.39
C GLY A 730 30.51 -1.95 17.95
N TYR A 731 29.43 -1.38 17.43
CA TYR A 731 29.39 -0.76 16.10
C TYR A 731 30.32 0.46 16.05
N GLN A 732 30.23 1.36 17.02
CA GLN A 732 31.11 2.54 17.11
C GLN A 732 32.59 2.18 17.22
N ALA A 733 32.91 1.13 18.00
CA ALA A 733 34.28 0.64 18.11
C ALA A 733 34.83 0.16 16.77
N LYS A 734 34.00 -0.53 15.96
CA LYS A 734 34.35 -0.97 14.61
C LYS A 734 34.54 0.22 13.65
N GLU A 735 33.63 1.19 13.67
CA GLU A 735 33.78 2.41 12.88
C GLU A 735 35.07 3.15 13.22
N HIS A 736 35.38 3.33 14.51
CA HIS A 736 36.59 3.96 14.95
C HIS A 736 37.84 3.20 14.48
N ALA A 737 37.85 1.88 14.57
CA ALA A 737 38.93 1.04 14.09
C ALA A 737 39.14 1.17 12.57
N LEU A 738 38.05 1.17 11.77
CA LEU A 738 38.10 1.37 10.33
C LEU A 738 38.61 2.75 9.93
N VAL A 739 38.12 3.79 10.59
CA VAL A 739 38.59 5.18 10.35
C VAL A 739 40.07 5.32 10.72
N SER A 740 40.52 4.73 11.84
CA SER A 740 41.90 4.70 12.25
C SER A 740 42.80 3.98 11.23
N GLN A 741 42.33 2.84 10.71
CA GLN A 741 43.03 2.09 9.67
C GLN A 741 43.14 2.91 8.38
N LEU A 742 42.03 3.52 7.91
CA LEU A 742 42.05 4.39 6.74
C LEU A 742 42.95 5.60 6.93
N SER A 743 42.96 6.24 8.11
CA SER A 743 43.87 7.35 8.45
C SER A 743 45.33 6.93 8.37
N THR A 744 45.64 5.71 8.79
CA THR A 744 47.00 5.15 8.69
C THR A 744 47.38 4.88 7.23
N MET A 745 46.52 4.32 6.43
CA MET A 745 46.73 4.00 5.00
C MET A 745 46.93 5.27 4.15
N VAL A 746 46.09 6.27 4.38
CA VAL A 746 46.11 7.53 3.60
C VAL A 746 47.13 8.53 4.17
N GLY A 747 47.51 8.32 5.43
CA GLY A 747 48.48 9.19 6.18
C GLY A 747 47.84 10.53 6.53
N GLY A 748 47.29 10.67 7.72
CA GLY A 748 46.65 11.91 8.21
C GLY A 748 45.78 11.67 9.42
N ARG A 749 45.14 12.73 9.89
CA ARG A 749 44.16 12.64 10.97
C ARG A 749 42.80 12.21 10.38
N PRO A 750 41.91 11.62 11.17
CA PRO A 750 40.57 11.27 10.74
C PRO A 750 39.79 12.41 10.06
N GLU A 751 39.95 13.62 10.55
CA GLU A 751 39.24 14.79 10.02
C GLU A 751 39.71 15.18 8.61
N ASP A 752 40.96 14.84 8.27
CA ASP A 752 41.58 15.18 6.98
C ASP A 752 41.26 14.12 5.87
N LEU A 753 40.62 12.97 6.23
CA LEU A 753 40.41 11.84 5.32
C LEU A 753 39.61 12.20 4.05
N PRO A 754 38.49 12.92 4.11
CA PRO A 754 37.72 13.25 2.91
C PRO A 754 38.55 14.04 1.91
N GLU A 755 39.23 15.08 2.36
CA GLU A 755 40.10 15.96 1.52
C GLU A 755 41.26 15.16 0.92
N ARG A 756 41.88 14.29 1.69
CA ARG A 756 42.98 13.43 1.22
C ARG A 756 42.55 12.43 0.18
N VAL A 757 41.42 11.76 0.39
CA VAL A 757 40.84 10.80 -0.58
C VAL A 757 40.51 11.52 -1.88
N GLU A 758 39.87 12.69 -1.82
CA GLU A 758 39.57 13.53 -2.99
C GLU A 758 40.85 13.95 -3.73
N SER A 759 41.88 14.36 -2.98
CA SER A 759 43.19 14.67 -3.56
C SER A 759 43.82 13.46 -4.25
N LEU A 760 43.75 12.27 -3.63
CA LEU A 760 44.26 11.03 -4.23
C LEU A 760 43.50 10.65 -5.51
N MET A 761 42.16 10.75 -5.52
CA MET A 761 41.34 10.51 -6.71
C MET A 761 41.67 11.49 -7.84
N THR A 762 41.85 12.76 -7.52
CA THR A 762 42.24 13.79 -8.49
C THR A 762 43.64 13.50 -9.06
N ARG A 763 44.61 13.19 -8.20
CA ARG A 763 45.97 12.82 -8.65
C ARG A 763 45.99 11.54 -9.50
N LEU A 764 45.16 10.55 -9.14
CA LEU A 764 45.04 9.34 -9.97
C LEU A 764 44.51 9.66 -11.37
N LYS A 765 43.43 10.44 -11.43
CA LYS A 765 42.85 10.87 -12.71
C LYS A 765 43.83 11.68 -13.56
N ASP A 766 44.59 12.56 -12.93
CA ASP A 766 45.63 13.35 -13.64
C ASP A 766 46.79 12.44 -14.11
N ALA A 767 47.19 11.48 -13.29
CA ALA A 767 48.23 10.51 -13.68
C ALA A 767 47.77 9.63 -14.85
N GLU A 768 46.57 9.13 -14.86
CA GLU A 768 45.98 8.37 -15.97
C GLU A 768 45.90 9.21 -17.25
N LYS A 769 45.48 10.48 -17.15
CA LYS A 769 45.44 11.41 -18.29
C LYS A 769 46.84 11.68 -18.85
N ARG A 770 47.85 11.88 -17.97
CA ARG A 770 49.25 12.09 -18.38
C ARG A 770 49.84 10.84 -19.01
N LEU A 771 49.53 9.63 -18.50
CA LEU A 771 49.94 8.36 -19.07
C LEU A 771 49.38 8.21 -20.49
N ALA A 772 48.06 8.41 -20.65
CA ALA A 772 47.42 8.34 -21.96
C ALA A 772 48.00 9.35 -22.97
N ALA A 773 48.29 10.58 -22.52
CA ALA A 773 48.93 11.59 -23.36
C ALA A 773 50.36 11.20 -23.74
N ALA A 774 51.16 10.64 -22.84
CA ALA A 774 52.49 10.16 -23.10
C ALA A 774 52.51 8.96 -24.10
N GLU A 775 51.60 8.01 -23.93
CA GLU A 775 51.41 6.90 -24.87
C GLU A 775 51.03 7.41 -26.25
N GLN A 776 50.12 8.37 -26.37
CA GLN A 776 49.72 8.99 -27.61
C GLN A 776 50.89 9.72 -28.27
N ALA A 777 51.70 10.48 -27.52
CA ALA A 777 52.90 11.16 -28.05
C ALA A 777 53.95 10.15 -28.55
N ALA A 778 54.17 9.05 -27.80
CA ALA A 778 55.12 8.00 -28.21
C ALA A 778 54.68 7.29 -29.51
N LEU A 779 53.37 7.04 -29.66
CA LEU A 779 52.81 6.48 -30.89
C LEU A 779 52.94 7.47 -32.05
N SER A 780 52.59 8.74 -31.84
CA SER A 780 52.73 9.80 -32.89
C SER A 780 54.17 10.00 -33.35
N ALA A 781 55.17 9.82 -32.50
CA ALA A 781 56.57 9.87 -32.88
C ALA A 781 56.97 8.76 -33.87
N ARG A 782 56.25 7.62 -33.88
CA ARG A 782 56.49 6.52 -34.86
C ARG A 782 55.96 6.81 -36.26
N THR A 783 55.06 7.80 -36.44
CA THR A 783 54.44 8.12 -37.74
C THR A 783 55.48 8.39 -38.84
N ALA A 784 56.52 9.17 -38.52
CA ALA A 784 57.56 9.48 -39.50
C ALA A 784 58.31 8.26 -40.00
N GLY A 785 58.62 7.31 -39.09
CA GLY A 785 59.22 6.02 -39.45
C GLY A 785 58.31 5.17 -40.34
N ILE A 786 57.02 5.05 -39.93
CA ILE A 786 56.05 4.29 -40.72
C ILE A 786 55.83 4.84 -42.15
N VAL A 787 55.87 6.17 -42.28
CA VAL A 787 55.82 6.84 -43.62
C VAL A 787 57.06 6.59 -44.41
N SER A 788 58.26 6.61 -43.78
CA SER A 788 59.53 6.34 -44.49
C SER A 788 59.69 4.90 -44.96
N ASP A 789 59.16 3.99 -44.18
CA ASP A 789 59.21 2.54 -44.43
C ASP A 789 58.08 2.04 -45.38
N ALA A 790 57.26 2.95 -45.86
CA ALA A 790 56.22 2.63 -46.83
C ALA A 790 56.73 2.04 -48.12
N VAL A 791 56.26 0.83 -48.46
CA VAL A 791 56.66 0.10 -49.67
C VAL A 791 55.73 0.39 -50.87
N ARG A 792 56.22 0.32 -52.03
CA ARG A 792 55.45 0.47 -53.28
C ARG A 792 54.97 -0.90 -53.76
N LEU A 793 53.67 -1.10 -53.87
CA LEU A 793 53.02 -2.30 -54.39
C LEU A 793 52.29 -1.90 -55.69
N GLY A 794 52.94 -2.10 -56.83
CA GLY A 794 52.45 -1.59 -58.13
C GLY A 794 52.37 -0.07 -58.12
N GLU A 795 51.16 0.49 -58.32
CA GLU A 795 50.96 1.95 -58.31
C GLU A 795 50.63 2.49 -56.91
N VAL A 796 50.38 1.57 -55.89
CA VAL A 796 49.93 1.92 -54.57
C VAL A 796 51.05 1.94 -53.55
N ARG A 797 51.07 2.93 -52.68
CA ARG A 797 52.04 3.04 -51.60
C ARG A 797 51.42 2.50 -50.29
N LEU A 798 51.95 1.39 -49.75
CA LEU A 798 51.48 0.78 -48.50
C LEU A 798 52.40 1.14 -47.32
N ALA A 799 51.89 1.84 -46.31
CA ALA A 799 52.51 1.99 -45.01
C ALA A 799 51.92 0.97 -44.05
N SER A 800 52.70 0.03 -43.59
CA SER A 800 52.29 -1.07 -42.73
C SER A 800 53.17 -1.15 -41.48
N ALA A 801 52.59 -1.36 -40.31
CA ALA A 801 53.34 -1.53 -39.06
C ALA A 801 52.58 -2.34 -38.02
N ASP A 802 53.32 -3.21 -37.29
CA ASP A 802 52.86 -3.74 -36.00
C ASP A 802 53.39 -2.84 -34.87
N LEU A 803 52.47 -2.35 -34.03
CA LEU A 803 52.82 -1.49 -32.93
C LEU A 803 53.14 -2.27 -31.64
N GLY A 804 52.89 -3.58 -31.64
CA GLY A 804 52.91 -4.40 -30.43
C GLY A 804 51.74 -4.06 -29.52
N THR A 805 51.90 -4.11 -28.20
CA THR A 805 50.87 -3.80 -27.25
C THR A 805 50.68 -2.30 -27.08
N VAL A 806 49.44 -1.82 -27.20
CA VAL A 806 49.08 -0.41 -27.01
C VAL A 806 47.88 -0.25 -26.05
N GLY A 807 47.72 0.94 -25.47
CA GLY A 807 46.71 1.18 -24.47
C GLY A 807 45.26 1.22 -25.00
N SER A 808 45.06 1.65 -26.28
CA SER A 808 43.69 1.73 -26.82
C SER A 808 43.66 1.61 -28.36
N ALA A 809 42.52 1.12 -28.87
CA ALA A 809 42.26 1.07 -30.30
C ALA A 809 42.12 2.47 -30.94
N ASP A 810 41.67 3.46 -30.19
CA ASP A 810 41.52 4.84 -30.65
C ASP A 810 42.88 5.49 -30.87
N ALA A 811 43.89 5.13 -30.09
CA ALA A 811 45.27 5.57 -30.31
C ALA A 811 45.83 5.03 -31.65
N VAL A 812 45.57 3.76 -31.96
CA VAL A 812 45.93 3.15 -33.27
C VAL A 812 45.23 3.86 -34.41
N ARG A 813 43.91 4.12 -34.25
CA ARG A 813 43.10 4.83 -35.26
C ARG A 813 43.65 6.24 -35.53
N SER A 814 43.99 6.98 -34.47
CA SER A 814 44.58 8.31 -34.61
C SER A 814 45.90 8.28 -35.35
N LEU A 815 46.77 7.30 -35.05
CA LEU A 815 48.04 7.09 -35.72
C LEU A 815 47.87 6.77 -37.23
N VAL A 816 46.90 5.90 -37.57
CA VAL A 816 46.56 5.56 -38.96
C VAL A 816 46.13 6.80 -39.74
N LEU A 817 45.31 7.67 -39.13
CA LEU A 817 44.87 8.91 -39.77
C LEU A 817 45.99 9.92 -39.95
N ASP A 818 46.89 10.09 -38.95
CA ASP A 818 48.08 10.94 -39.07
C ASP A 818 49.04 10.42 -40.16
N THR A 819 49.31 9.11 -40.17
CA THR A 819 50.12 8.46 -41.18
C THR A 819 49.55 8.67 -42.60
N ARG A 820 48.23 8.48 -42.79
CA ARG A 820 47.55 8.73 -44.06
C ARG A 820 47.69 10.20 -44.50
N SER A 821 47.49 11.13 -43.57
CA SER A 821 47.61 12.56 -43.84
C SER A 821 49.02 12.94 -44.32
N ARG A 822 50.06 12.32 -43.71
CA ARG A 822 51.47 12.59 -44.11
C ARG A 822 51.91 11.94 -45.44
N LEU A 823 51.22 10.80 -45.76
CA LEU A 823 51.44 10.21 -47.15
C LEU A 823 50.79 11.07 -48.18
N GLY A 824 49.82 11.88 -47.90
CA GLY A 824 49.15 12.80 -48.80
C GLY A 824 48.24 12.08 -49.84
N ASP A 825 47.72 12.91 -50.80
CA ASP A 825 46.85 12.43 -51.88
C ASP A 825 47.47 12.44 -53.26
N ALA A 826 48.79 12.75 -53.36
CA ALA A 826 49.51 12.85 -54.60
C ALA A 826 49.70 11.49 -55.35
N GLU A 827 49.73 10.39 -54.60
CA GLU A 827 49.83 9.02 -55.11
C GLU A 827 48.78 8.16 -54.35
N PRO A 828 48.27 7.09 -55.00
CA PRO A 828 47.41 6.14 -54.27
C PRO A 828 48.12 5.54 -53.05
N ALA A 829 47.47 5.61 -51.83
CA ALA A 829 48.11 5.19 -50.59
C ALA A 829 47.15 4.46 -49.69
N VAL A 830 47.69 3.44 -49.01
CA VAL A 830 47.00 2.64 -47.96
C VAL A 830 47.87 2.64 -46.73
N VAL A 831 47.24 2.81 -45.57
CA VAL A 831 47.86 2.62 -44.26
C VAL A 831 47.21 1.44 -43.60
N ALA A 832 47.97 0.46 -43.14
CA ALA A 832 47.49 -0.70 -42.43
C ALA A 832 48.33 -0.88 -41.15
N ILE A 833 47.73 -0.61 -40.00
CA ILE A 833 48.44 -0.70 -38.72
C ILE A 833 47.75 -1.69 -37.82
N GLY A 834 48.53 -2.63 -37.32
CA GLY A 834 48.14 -3.62 -36.34
C GLY A 834 48.66 -3.31 -34.95
N ALA A 835 47.93 -3.73 -33.93
CA ALA A 835 48.30 -3.65 -32.52
C ALA A 835 47.57 -4.66 -31.67
N VAL A 836 48.04 -4.88 -30.45
CA VAL A 836 47.34 -5.67 -29.41
C VAL A 836 46.82 -4.73 -28.34
N VAL A 837 45.54 -4.69 -28.15
CA VAL A 837 44.88 -3.92 -27.09
C VAL A 837 44.40 -4.87 -25.99
N GLY A 838 44.98 -4.76 -24.82
CA GLY A 838 44.79 -5.76 -23.76
C GLY A 838 45.33 -7.14 -24.20
N SER A 839 44.46 -8.07 -24.56
CA SER A 839 44.84 -9.41 -25.08
C SER A 839 44.32 -9.65 -26.51
N ARG A 840 43.72 -8.67 -27.16
CA ARG A 840 43.06 -8.83 -28.45
C ARG A 840 43.78 -8.06 -29.55
N PRO A 841 44.06 -8.68 -30.73
CA PRO A 841 44.62 -7.98 -31.85
C PRO A 841 43.57 -7.08 -32.51
N VAL A 842 43.99 -5.90 -32.92
CA VAL A 842 43.24 -4.89 -33.67
C VAL A 842 44.04 -4.48 -34.90
N VAL A 843 43.39 -4.41 -36.04
CA VAL A 843 43.94 -3.85 -37.28
C VAL A 843 43.07 -2.68 -37.72
N VAL A 844 43.68 -1.55 -37.99
CA VAL A 844 43.01 -0.38 -38.54
C VAL A 844 43.64 -0.09 -39.92
N VAL A 845 42.81 0.08 -40.95
CA VAL A 845 43.21 0.40 -42.30
C VAL A 845 42.56 1.69 -42.76
N ALA A 846 43.37 2.56 -43.38
CA ALA A 846 42.87 3.76 -44.05
C ALA A 846 43.36 3.84 -45.49
N THR A 847 42.53 4.33 -46.39
CA THR A 847 42.85 4.58 -47.79
C THR A 847 42.68 6.06 -48.12
N ASN A 848 43.56 6.62 -48.99
CA ASN A 848 43.37 7.94 -49.55
C ASN A 848 42.42 7.94 -50.75
N ALA A 849 42.15 9.10 -51.36
CA ALA A 849 41.27 9.23 -52.52
C ALA A 849 41.80 8.41 -53.73
N GLY A 850 43.10 8.52 -54.05
CA GLY A 850 43.69 7.83 -55.15
C GLY A 850 43.65 6.29 -55.09
N ALA A 851 43.77 5.73 -53.86
CA ALA A 851 43.62 4.29 -53.65
C ALA A 851 42.15 3.83 -53.85
N ARG A 852 41.21 4.67 -53.47
CA ARG A 852 39.77 4.35 -53.65
C ARG A 852 39.32 4.44 -55.08
N ASP A 853 39.92 5.37 -55.89
CA ASP A 853 39.64 5.48 -57.30
C ASP A 853 40.15 4.25 -58.06
N GLN A 854 41.17 3.56 -57.54
CA GLN A 854 41.63 2.24 -58.05
C GLN A 854 40.84 1.05 -57.50
N GLY A 855 39.73 1.29 -56.77
CA GLY A 855 38.89 0.24 -56.24
C GLY A 855 39.34 -0.35 -54.89
N ILE A 856 40.41 0.17 -54.27
CA ILE A 856 40.96 -0.32 -53.00
C ILE A 856 40.22 0.31 -51.84
N ARG A 857 39.48 -0.51 -51.11
CA ARG A 857 38.60 -0.05 -50.03
C ARG A 857 39.06 -0.56 -48.64
N ALA A 858 39.18 0.32 -47.68
CA ALA A 858 39.62 -0.02 -46.32
C ALA A 858 38.78 -1.13 -45.69
N GLY A 859 37.45 -1.11 -45.88
CA GLY A 859 36.55 -2.14 -45.35
C GLY A 859 36.78 -3.54 -45.94
N ALA A 860 37.25 -3.68 -47.21
CA ALA A 860 37.60 -4.97 -47.79
C ALA A 860 38.92 -5.49 -47.21
N LEU A 861 39.93 -4.64 -47.12
CA LEU A 861 41.24 -4.96 -46.57
C LEU A 861 41.17 -5.38 -45.09
N VAL A 862 40.39 -4.67 -44.28
CA VAL A 862 40.19 -5.03 -42.87
C VAL A 862 39.50 -6.37 -42.72
N ARG A 863 38.52 -6.73 -43.55
CA ARG A 863 37.88 -8.04 -43.48
C ARG A 863 38.86 -9.19 -43.69
N THR A 864 39.73 -9.05 -44.66
CA THR A 864 40.81 -10.01 -44.94
C THR A 864 41.75 -10.15 -43.73
N ALA A 865 42.23 -9.01 -43.20
CA ALA A 865 43.07 -9.03 -41.99
C ALA A 865 42.36 -9.65 -40.77
N ALA A 866 41.09 -9.31 -40.54
CA ALA A 866 40.35 -9.79 -39.42
C ALA A 866 40.03 -11.29 -39.51
N GLN A 867 39.86 -11.85 -40.70
CA GLN A 867 39.71 -13.29 -40.92
C GLN A 867 40.96 -14.06 -40.48
N VAL A 868 42.17 -13.56 -40.85
CA VAL A 868 43.46 -14.13 -40.43
C VAL A 868 43.58 -14.10 -38.89
N LEU A 869 43.07 -13.03 -38.26
CA LEU A 869 43.09 -12.89 -36.80
C LEU A 869 42.03 -13.73 -36.08
N GLY A 870 41.18 -14.46 -36.79
CA GLY A 870 40.09 -15.26 -36.22
C GLY A 870 38.94 -14.43 -35.68
N GLY A 871 38.58 -13.34 -36.37
CA GLY A 871 37.49 -12.45 -35.96
C GLY A 871 36.80 -11.77 -37.13
N GLY A 872 36.31 -10.56 -36.89
CA GLY A 872 35.55 -9.77 -37.88
C GLY A 872 35.97 -8.30 -37.90
N GLY A 873 35.64 -7.64 -39.01
CA GLY A 873 35.92 -6.22 -39.18
C GLY A 873 35.04 -5.55 -40.21
N GLY A 874 34.99 -4.22 -40.16
CA GLY A 874 34.22 -3.42 -41.10
C GLY A 874 34.46 -1.92 -40.89
N GLY A 875 33.86 -1.14 -41.72
CA GLY A 875 33.96 0.32 -41.67
C GLY A 875 33.63 0.93 -43.03
N LYS A 876 33.95 2.20 -43.18
CA LYS A 876 33.79 2.95 -44.43
C LYS A 876 34.92 2.60 -45.44
N ASP A 877 34.75 3.03 -46.66
CA ASP A 877 35.74 2.81 -47.71
C ASP A 877 37.07 3.53 -47.44
N ASP A 878 37.07 4.62 -46.70
CA ASP A 878 38.22 5.42 -46.35
C ASP A 878 38.91 5.05 -45.04
N LEU A 879 38.19 4.42 -44.11
CA LEU A 879 38.68 4.01 -42.78
C LEU A 879 37.87 2.86 -42.23
N ALA A 880 38.52 1.77 -41.87
CA ALA A 880 37.90 0.59 -41.32
C ALA A 880 38.77 0.01 -40.19
N GLN A 881 38.13 -0.73 -39.29
CA GLN A 881 38.73 -1.40 -38.14
C GLN A 881 38.20 -2.83 -38.00
N GLY A 882 39.09 -3.73 -37.66
CA GLY A 882 38.76 -5.12 -37.37
C GLY A 882 39.66 -5.66 -36.29
N GLY A 883 39.33 -6.87 -35.83
CA GLY A 883 40.14 -7.55 -34.84
C GLY A 883 39.79 -9.04 -34.78
N GLY A 884 40.44 -9.76 -33.86
CA GLY A 884 40.24 -11.19 -33.67
C GLY A 884 40.64 -11.69 -32.31
N GLN A 885 40.94 -12.98 -32.26
CA GLN A 885 41.34 -13.65 -31.02
C GLN A 885 42.80 -14.11 -30.99
N ASN A 886 43.46 -14.10 -32.16
CA ASN A 886 44.83 -14.58 -32.29
C ASN A 886 45.81 -13.41 -32.49
N PRO A 887 46.46 -12.89 -31.42
CA PRO A 887 47.44 -11.79 -31.55
C PRO A 887 48.74 -12.19 -32.23
N GLN A 888 49.09 -13.50 -32.27
CA GLN A 888 50.31 -13.98 -32.94
C GLN A 888 50.22 -13.99 -34.47
N ALA A 889 48.99 -13.91 -35.00
CA ALA A 889 48.74 -13.80 -36.45
C ALA A 889 48.75 -12.37 -36.97
N LEU A 890 49.20 -11.37 -36.20
CA LEU A 890 49.10 -9.96 -36.57
C LEU A 890 49.98 -9.62 -37.79
N ASP A 891 51.20 -10.15 -37.83
CA ASP A 891 52.09 -9.97 -38.98
C ASP A 891 51.56 -10.66 -40.26
N GLU A 892 50.90 -11.81 -40.09
CA GLU A 892 50.28 -12.53 -41.22
C GLU A 892 49.04 -11.75 -41.73
N ALA A 893 48.27 -11.17 -40.85
CA ALA A 893 47.14 -10.31 -41.20
C ALA A 893 47.57 -9.08 -41.96
N LEU A 894 48.67 -8.44 -41.58
CA LEU A 894 49.22 -7.28 -42.31
C LEU A 894 49.77 -7.68 -43.65
N ARG A 895 50.41 -8.88 -43.77
CA ARG A 895 50.86 -9.45 -45.09
C ARG A 895 49.67 -9.76 -46.01
N ALA A 896 48.64 -10.31 -45.53
CA ALA A 896 47.42 -10.57 -46.31
C ALA A 896 46.77 -9.28 -46.84
N VAL A 897 46.88 -8.16 -46.14
CA VAL A 897 46.49 -6.84 -46.67
C VAL A 897 47.37 -6.43 -47.82
N ALA A 898 48.68 -6.65 -47.70
CA ALA A 898 49.64 -6.32 -48.81
C ALA A 898 49.37 -7.18 -50.04
N GLU A 899 49.14 -8.48 -49.89
CA GLU A 899 48.84 -9.42 -50.99
C GLU A 899 47.52 -9.03 -51.69
N GLN A 900 46.50 -8.64 -50.92
CA GLN A 900 45.24 -8.19 -51.51
C GLN A 900 45.36 -6.89 -52.32
N ILE A 901 46.30 -6.02 -52.00
CA ILE A 901 46.56 -4.79 -52.72
C ILE A 901 47.28 -5.10 -54.04
N GLN A 902 48.09 -6.18 -54.14
CA GLN A 902 48.82 -6.61 -55.31
C GLN A 902 47.98 -7.43 -56.29
N ALA A 903 46.95 -8.10 -55.81
CA ALA A 903 45.99 -8.89 -56.57
C ALA A 903 44.94 -8.02 -57.27
#